data_ae698c956f423c9b8562216c62e5a8ab
#
_entry.id   ae698c956f423c9b8562216c62e5a8ab
#
_cell.length_a   1.000
_cell.length_b   1.000
_cell.length_c   1.000
_cell.angle_alpha   90.00
_cell.angle_beta   90.00
_cell.angle_gamma   90.00
#
_symmetry.space_group_name_H-M   'P 1'
#
loop_
_entity.id
_entity.type
_entity.pdbx_description
1 polymer ?
#
loop_
_entity_poly.entity_id
_entity_poly.type
_entity_poly.pdbx_seq_one_letter_code
_entity_poly.pdbx_strand_id
1 'polypeptide(L)'
;MKFALAGNPNCGKTTLFNTLTGATAHVGNWPGVTVDKREGLYKKLEEHVQIVDLPGIYSLSPYTPEEIISRNYIVDEKPDCVINIIDATNLERNLYLTTQILEIDIPVVVALNMMDSVKKNGDIIRVAELSKALGVPVCEISALKNQGIKELMQVAYETAKSKREGFSVLSESNLKDLVQITTNKLRDKKVTSPLFHAIKLIEEDMVEIDVYDEVKPLKDKFEKNEFDGDFEGMVADARYKYITKHFAKVIKKSAKNDGLTKSDKIDKVLTHRIWSIPIFLVLMFIVFHFVFSEDLLFLNSLFNLEIKSEGWINFFTGMGYEDILAEAVAQGEEAVLAGIPSLGVFLQSWMGWLTGSIIDLVSGVMPEGTWYTGLICDGLLSGLDAIFSFLPQILLLFFFISILEDSGYMARVAFIMDRAFRKFGLSGKAFIPLLMGFGCSVPAMMATKTLEDEKERDMAIRLSPFFSCGAKAPIWAMLATVIAGSFLGDIFVFSIYLLGIVVAILSALIIKAFSKKNEVPPFIMELPSYHLPQIKNLFAHLWEKFKHFIYKASTIITASIIVIWFLSNFSWAFWQGMVDDISQSILADLGRVLQYLFYPCGWSFGEDGWKYTVASITGLIAKEDVVATMDTLGLTEGTIGLSNAAIYAFAAYNLFTLPCFAAVATAKSESTKKGFLVTMAWWLGASYVISAVVFWLGRLFEIAWWLGFIIFILIVVAAVFLGKYVAKRKKFA
;
A
#
# COMPACT_ATOMS: atom_id res chain seq x y z
N MET A 1 -2.87 -7.81 40.29
CA MET A 1 -2.36 -8.79 39.32
C MET A 1 -2.40 -8.19 37.90
N LYS A 2 -1.46 -8.60 37.02
CA LYS A 2 -1.41 -8.18 35.63
C LYS A 2 -1.62 -9.37 34.70
N PHE A 3 -2.61 -9.30 33.80
CA PHE A 3 -2.88 -10.35 32.83
C PHE A 3 -2.61 -9.82 31.42
N ALA A 4 -1.94 -10.60 30.58
CA ALA A 4 -1.68 -10.29 29.19
C ALA A 4 -2.62 -11.08 28.28
N LEU A 5 -3.27 -10.41 27.33
CA LEU A 5 -4.03 -11.04 26.26
C LEU A 5 -3.11 -11.26 25.07
N ALA A 6 -2.84 -12.51 24.74
CA ALA A 6 -2.05 -12.90 23.56
C ALA A 6 -2.89 -13.73 22.60
N GLY A 7 -2.58 -13.69 21.32
CA GLY A 7 -3.27 -14.49 20.31
C GLY A 7 -3.04 -13.99 18.91
N ASN A 8 -3.43 -14.79 17.93
CA ASN A 8 -3.28 -14.48 16.53
C ASN A 8 -4.12 -13.25 16.14
N PRO A 9 -3.77 -12.53 15.06
CA PRO A 9 -4.67 -11.55 14.46
C PRO A 9 -6.04 -12.17 14.17
N ASN A 10 -7.11 -11.40 14.34
CA ASN A 10 -8.51 -11.81 14.10
C ASN A 10 -9.08 -12.93 15.00
N CYS A 11 -8.38 -13.41 16.00
CA CYS A 11 -8.93 -14.38 16.97
C CYS A 11 -9.99 -13.81 17.94
N GLY A 12 -10.31 -12.49 17.83
CA GLY A 12 -11.28 -11.82 18.69
C GLY A 12 -10.71 -11.23 19.98
N LYS A 13 -9.40 -10.99 20.04
CA LYS A 13 -8.65 -10.47 21.19
C LYS A 13 -9.17 -9.10 21.64
N THR A 14 -9.26 -8.12 20.73
CA THR A 14 -9.78 -6.78 21.02
C THR A 14 -11.24 -6.81 21.46
N THR A 15 -12.07 -7.71 20.90
CA THR A 15 -13.46 -7.89 21.32
C THR A 15 -13.52 -8.38 22.77
N LEU A 16 -12.69 -9.35 23.12
CA LEU A 16 -12.60 -9.84 24.50
C LEU A 16 -12.10 -8.74 25.44
N PHE A 17 -11.04 -8.01 25.06
CA PHE A 17 -10.51 -6.89 25.84
C PHE A 17 -11.59 -5.84 26.14
N ASN A 18 -12.33 -5.39 25.13
CA ASN A 18 -13.39 -4.42 25.28
C ASN A 18 -14.54 -4.94 26.19
N THR A 19 -14.85 -6.23 26.10
CA THR A 19 -15.87 -6.85 26.95
C THR A 19 -15.42 -6.95 28.41
N LEU A 20 -14.13 -7.18 28.66
CA LEU A 20 -13.55 -7.26 30.00
C LEU A 20 -13.42 -5.87 30.66
N THR A 21 -12.92 -4.89 29.93
CA THR A 21 -12.53 -3.58 30.49
C THR A 21 -13.62 -2.51 30.34
N GLY A 22 -14.52 -2.65 29.37
CA GLY A 22 -15.59 -1.67 29.11
C GLY A 22 -15.05 -0.26 28.89
N ALA A 23 -15.62 0.74 29.60
CA ALA A 23 -15.23 2.15 29.47
C ALA A 23 -13.89 2.51 30.19
N THR A 24 -13.21 1.55 30.81
CA THR A 24 -11.96 1.80 31.56
C THR A 24 -10.71 1.58 30.72
N ALA A 25 -10.84 1.34 29.43
CA ALA A 25 -9.71 1.13 28.53
C ALA A 25 -8.93 2.44 28.34
N HIS A 26 -7.62 2.39 28.57
CA HIS A 26 -6.68 3.45 28.26
C HIS A 26 -5.89 3.07 27.01
N VAL A 27 -5.81 4.00 26.06
CA VAL A 27 -5.08 3.80 24.78
C VAL A 27 -3.89 4.72 24.74
N GLY A 28 -2.71 4.17 24.53
CA GLY A 28 -1.45 4.90 24.34
C GLY A 28 -0.63 4.20 23.27
N ASN A 29 0.62 4.57 23.09
CA ASN A 29 1.55 3.86 22.22
C ASN A 29 2.56 3.08 23.03
N TRP A 30 3.04 1.95 22.51
CA TRP A 30 4.18 1.26 23.07
C TRP A 30 5.44 2.13 22.96
N PRO A 31 6.32 2.13 23.96
CA PRO A 31 7.53 2.96 23.94
C PRO A 31 8.38 2.71 22.69
N GLY A 32 8.69 3.80 21.96
CA GLY A 32 9.60 3.75 20.81
C GLY A 32 8.99 3.28 19.47
N VAL A 33 7.71 2.94 19.44
CA VAL A 33 7.02 2.46 18.24
C VAL A 33 5.62 3.07 18.09
N THR A 34 5.05 3.00 16.89
CA THR A 34 3.71 3.53 16.56
C THR A 34 2.59 2.50 16.77
N VAL A 35 2.82 1.50 17.60
CA VAL A 35 1.85 0.42 17.88
C VAL A 35 1.02 0.81 19.11
N ASP A 36 -0.30 0.67 19.02
CA ASP A 36 -1.23 0.98 20.10
C ASP A 36 -1.00 0.06 21.30
N LYS A 37 -0.87 0.64 22.50
CA LYS A 37 -0.91 -0.03 23.78
C LYS A 37 -2.29 0.16 24.43
N ARG A 38 -2.98 -0.91 24.77
CA ARG A 38 -4.29 -0.87 25.42
C ARG A 38 -4.24 -1.56 26.75
N GLU A 39 -4.61 -0.82 27.78
CA GLU A 39 -4.66 -1.31 29.16
C GLU A 39 -6.03 -0.99 29.78
N GLY A 40 -6.51 -1.86 30.64
CA GLY A 40 -7.78 -1.65 31.33
C GLY A 40 -7.89 -2.46 32.60
N LEU A 41 -8.88 -2.16 33.43
CA LEU A 41 -9.09 -2.81 34.71
C LEU A 41 -10.33 -3.71 34.66
N TYR A 42 -10.17 -4.95 35.05
CA TYR A 42 -11.28 -5.87 35.35
C TYR A 42 -11.59 -5.86 36.83
N LYS A 43 -12.82 -5.39 37.19
CA LYS A 43 -13.23 -5.12 38.57
C LYS A 43 -14.17 -6.17 39.18
N LYS A 44 -14.45 -7.27 38.46
CA LYS A 44 -15.45 -8.27 38.90
C LYS A 44 -14.90 -9.45 39.66
N LEU A 45 -13.63 -9.43 40.02
CA LEU A 45 -12.95 -10.40 40.89
C LEU A 45 -12.69 -9.78 42.28
N GLU A 46 -12.24 -10.59 43.23
CA GLU A 46 -11.89 -10.15 44.58
C GLU A 46 -10.79 -9.08 44.58
N GLU A 47 -9.83 -9.19 43.68
CA GLU A 47 -8.80 -8.19 43.42
C GLU A 47 -8.95 -7.57 42.02
N HIS A 48 -8.61 -6.29 41.90
CA HIS A 48 -8.56 -5.64 40.62
C HIS A 48 -7.43 -6.21 39.77
N VAL A 49 -7.77 -6.69 38.58
CA VAL A 49 -6.82 -7.22 37.59
C VAL A 49 -6.62 -6.23 36.48
N GLN A 50 -5.36 -5.83 36.26
CA GLN A 50 -4.97 -5.05 35.12
C GLN A 50 -4.85 -5.97 33.90
N ILE A 51 -5.54 -5.65 32.82
CA ILE A 51 -5.50 -6.40 31.57
C ILE A 51 -4.77 -5.59 30.54
N VAL A 52 -3.79 -6.19 29.87
CA VAL A 52 -3.01 -5.58 28.78
C VAL A 52 -3.30 -6.33 27.50
N ASP A 53 -3.76 -5.61 26.47
CA ASP A 53 -3.99 -6.15 25.12
C ASP A 53 -2.69 -6.10 24.34
N LEU A 54 -2.06 -7.24 24.09
CA LEU A 54 -0.85 -7.32 23.26
C LEU A 54 -1.21 -7.25 21.78
N PRO A 55 -0.33 -6.77 20.91
CA PRO A 55 -0.51 -6.86 19.48
C PRO A 55 -0.82 -8.30 19.02
N GLY A 56 -1.59 -8.44 17.93
CA GLY A 56 -1.86 -9.76 17.34
C GLY A 56 -0.62 -10.28 16.62
N ILE A 57 -0.18 -11.49 16.97
CA ILE A 57 1.05 -12.09 16.47
C ILE A 57 0.82 -13.54 16.03
N TYR A 58 1.64 -14.00 15.10
CA TYR A 58 1.64 -15.41 14.67
C TYR A 58 2.77 -16.22 15.32
N SER A 59 3.83 -15.55 15.73
CA SER A 59 5.01 -16.14 16.35
C SER A 59 5.60 -15.22 17.42
N LEU A 60 6.42 -15.75 18.31
CA LEU A 60 7.28 -14.99 19.21
C LEU A 60 8.69 -14.76 18.63
N SER A 61 8.86 -14.90 17.32
CA SER A 61 10.10 -14.55 16.62
C SER A 61 10.14 -13.06 16.29
N PRO A 62 11.30 -12.40 16.32
CA PRO A 62 11.41 -10.93 16.24
C PRO A 62 11.38 -10.38 14.80
N TYR A 63 10.42 -10.82 14.00
CA TYR A 63 10.31 -10.41 12.60
C TYR A 63 9.56 -9.08 12.43
N THR A 64 8.54 -8.84 13.25
CA THR A 64 7.73 -7.62 13.20
C THR A 64 7.83 -6.85 14.51
N PRO A 65 7.60 -5.51 14.50
CA PRO A 65 7.53 -4.71 15.74
C PRO A 65 6.52 -5.25 16.75
N GLU A 66 5.37 -5.75 16.26
CA GLU A 66 4.31 -6.34 17.06
C GLU A 66 4.77 -7.62 17.77
N GLU A 67 5.53 -8.46 17.07
CA GLU A 67 6.10 -9.70 17.63
C GLU A 67 7.17 -9.40 18.68
N ILE A 68 8.04 -8.41 18.40
CA ILE A 68 9.06 -7.95 19.36
C ILE A 68 8.40 -7.41 20.64
N ILE A 69 7.36 -6.57 20.51
CA ILE A 69 6.64 -5.99 21.65
C ILE A 69 5.99 -7.11 22.49
N SER A 70 5.25 -7.99 21.85
CA SER A 70 4.53 -9.08 22.53
C SER A 70 5.50 -10.04 23.21
N ARG A 71 6.61 -10.39 22.55
CA ARG A 71 7.69 -11.21 23.12
C ARG A 71 8.28 -10.55 24.36
N ASN A 72 8.77 -9.32 24.23
CA ASN A 72 9.43 -8.61 25.34
C ASN A 72 8.48 -8.43 26.51
N TYR A 73 7.20 -8.13 26.26
CA TYR A 73 6.22 -8.01 27.33
C TYR A 73 6.02 -9.34 28.08
N ILE A 74 5.91 -10.45 27.38
CA ILE A 74 5.70 -11.76 28.00
C ILE A 74 6.98 -12.23 28.72
N VAL A 75 8.15 -12.08 28.09
CA VAL A 75 9.42 -12.63 28.61
C VAL A 75 10.03 -11.74 29.68
N ASP A 76 10.05 -10.42 29.49
CA ASP A 76 10.76 -9.47 30.34
C ASP A 76 9.87 -8.89 31.45
N GLU A 77 8.63 -8.44 31.11
CA GLU A 77 7.67 -7.87 32.09
C GLU A 77 6.97 -8.93 32.94
N LYS A 78 6.95 -10.19 32.49
CA LYS A 78 6.44 -11.35 33.23
C LYS A 78 5.08 -11.12 33.87
N PRO A 79 4.00 -11.03 33.05
CA PRO A 79 2.65 -10.92 33.61
C PRO A 79 2.33 -12.10 34.50
N ASP A 80 1.45 -11.92 35.51
CA ASP A 80 1.03 -12.97 36.41
C ASP A 80 0.31 -14.13 35.72
N CYS A 81 -0.35 -13.84 34.56
CA CYS A 81 -0.97 -14.85 33.70
C CYS A 81 -1.06 -14.36 32.25
N VAL A 82 -0.85 -15.27 31.32
CA VAL A 82 -1.13 -15.04 29.87
C VAL A 82 -2.43 -15.76 29.52
N ILE A 83 -3.41 -15.00 29.05
CA ILE A 83 -4.63 -15.52 28.43
C ILE A 83 -4.40 -15.61 26.92
N ASN A 84 -4.14 -16.81 26.45
CA ASN A 84 -3.92 -17.07 25.01
C ASN A 84 -5.26 -17.32 24.32
N ILE A 85 -5.66 -16.40 23.43
CA ILE A 85 -6.93 -16.46 22.71
C ILE A 85 -6.74 -17.19 21.39
N ILE A 86 -7.50 -18.24 21.19
CA ILE A 86 -7.46 -19.13 20.03
C ILE A 86 -8.80 -19.05 19.29
N ASP A 87 -8.74 -18.88 17.97
CA ASP A 87 -9.90 -19.05 17.10
C ASP A 87 -10.22 -20.55 16.96
N ALA A 88 -11.35 -20.97 17.53
CA ALA A 88 -11.81 -22.35 17.50
C ALA A 88 -12.14 -22.86 16.08
N THR A 89 -12.40 -21.97 15.13
CA THR A 89 -12.69 -22.32 13.73
C THR A 89 -11.42 -22.66 12.96
N ASN A 90 -10.23 -22.19 13.44
CA ASN A 90 -8.92 -22.38 12.83
C ASN A 90 -7.88 -22.89 13.86
N LEU A 91 -8.24 -23.95 14.59
CA LEU A 91 -7.50 -24.41 15.75
C LEU A 91 -6.04 -24.74 15.45
N GLU A 92 -5.76 -25.57 14.44
CA GLU A 92 -4.40 -26.06 14.13
C GLU A 92 -3.39 -24.93 13.97
N ARG A 93 -3.79 -23.86 13.29
CA ARG A 93 -2.91 -22.72 13.03
C ARG A 93 -2.66 -21.86 14.27
N ASN A 94 -3.71 -21.63 15.06
CA ASN A 94 -3.59 -20.83 16.28
C ASN A 94 -2.74 -21.56 17.35
N LEU A 95 -2.73 -22.88 17.32
CA LEU A 95 -1.90 -23.68 18.21
C LEU A 95 -0.40 -23.50 17.99
N TYR A 96 0.06 -23.02 16.82
CA TYR A 96 1.47 -22.76 16.58
C TYR A 96 2.03 -21.71 17.57
N LEU A 97 1.37 -20.57 17.72
CA LEU A 97 1.73 -19.56 18.70
C LEU A 97 1.59 -20.12 20.13
N THR A 98 0.53 -20.88 20.40
CA THR A 98 0.31 -21.52 21.69
C THR A 98 1.50 -22.38 22.10
N THR A 99 2.06 -23.18 21.18
CA THR A 99 3.23 -24.03 21.50
C THR A 99 4.44 -23.21 21.93
N GLN A 100 4.62 -21.99 21.39
CA GLN A 100 5.73 -21.10 21.77
C GLN A 100 5.47 -20.43 23.14
N ILE A 101 4.23 -20.00 23.41
CA ILE A 101 3.86 -19.42 24.71
C ILE A 101 4.03 -20.47 25.82
N LEU A 102 3.74 -21.74 25.55
CA LEU A 102 3.88 -22.83 26.50
C LEU A 102 5.34 -23.12 26.87
N GLU A 103 6.32 -22.69 26.11
CA GLU A 103 7.76 -22.86 26.42
C GLU A 103 8.27 -21.87 27.46
N ILE A 104 7.51 -20.81 27.77
CA ILE A 104 7.86 -19.77 28.74
C ILE A 104 7.38 -20.20 30.14
N ASP A 105 8.17 -19.89 31.18
CA ASP A 105 7.86 -20.21 32.57
C ASP A 105 6.84 -19.23 33.18
N ILE A 106 5.64 -19.15 32.58
CA ILE A 106 4.56 -18.25 33.00
C ILE A 106 3.24 -19.03 33.04
N PRO A 107 2.32 -18.75 34.00
CA PRO A 107 0.97 -19.30 33.98
C PRO A 107 0.20 -18.94 32.73
N VAL A 108 -0.39 -19.93 32.06
CA VAL A 108 -1.12 -19.77 30.80
C VAL A 108 -2.51 -20.38 30.90
N VAL A 109 -3.51 -19.67 30.41
CA VAL A 109 -4.87 -20.16 30.19
C VAL A 109 -5.24 -19.97 28.73
N VAL A 110 -5.82 -20.96 28.10
CA VAL A 110 -6.27 -20.90 26.72
C VAL A 110 -7.76 -20.54 26.71
N ALA A 111 -8.08 -19.44 26.00
CA ALA A 111 -9.44 -19.00 25.74
C ALA A 111 -9.85 -19.43 24.31
N LEU A 112 -10.63 -20.48 24.19
CA LEU A 112 -11.12 -21.00 22.91
C LEU A 112 -12.32 -20.18 22.48
N ASN A 113 -12.09 -19.18 21.61
CA ASN A 113 -13.10 -18.22 21.18
C ASN A 113 -13.83 -18.67 19.91
N MET A 114 -14.93 -18.00 19.59
CA MET A 114 -15.81 -18.29 18.44
C MET A 114 -16.54 -19.65 18.55
N MET A 115 -16.74 -20.16 19.77
CA MET A 115 -17.47 -21.41 20.00
C MET A 115 -18.92 -21.38 19.53
N ASP A 116 -19.54 -20.22 19.42
CA ASP A 116 -20.84 -20.03 18.78
C ASP A 116 -20.83 -20.37 17.28
N SER A 117 -19.75 -20.05 16.58
CA SER A 117 -19.55 -20.42 15.16
C SER A 117 -19.31 -21.92 15.01
N VAL A 118 -18.50 -22.52 15.86
CA VAL A 118 -18.25 -23.97 15.88
C VAL A 118 -19.56 -24.74 16.10
N LYS A 119 -20.36 -24.33 17.11
CA LYS A 119 -21.67 -24.95 17.42
C LYS A 119 -22.66 -24.77 16.27
N LYS A 120 -22.68 -23.59 15.60
CA LYS A 120 -23.51 -23.32 14.42
C LYS A 120 -23.15 -24.20 13.23
N ASN A 121 -21.88 -24.50 13.04
CA ASN A 121 -21.37 -25.39 11.98
C ASN A 121 -21.61 -26.88 12.29
N GLY A 122 -21.99 -27.22 13.53
CA GLY A 122 -22.19 -28.59 13.97
C GLY A 122 -20.88 -29.34 14.26
N ASP A 123 -19.77 -28.62 14.34
CA ASP A 123 -18.47 -29.19 14.70
C ASP A 123 -18.38 -29.39 16.22
N ILE A 124 -17.63 -30.38 16.66
CA ILE A 124 -17.44 -30.69 18.08
C ILE A 124 -15.94 -30.65 18.38
N ILE A 125 -15.56 -29.82 19.37
CA ILE A 125 -14.21 -29.77 19.89
C ILE A 125 -14.21 -30.43 21.27
N ARG A 126 -13.32 -31.41 21.47
CA ARG A 126 -13.15 -32.11 22.76
C ARG A 126 -12.21 -31.33 23.69
N VAL A 127 -12.76 -30.31 24.35
CA VAL A 127 -11.99 -29.35 25.14
C VAL A 127 -11.17 -30.01 26.25
N ALA A 128 -11.70 -31.05 26.88
CA ALA A 128 -10.96 -31.82 27.94
C ALA A 128 -9.71 -32.52 27.37
N GLU A 129 -9.79 -33.10 26.17
CA GLU A 129 -8.66 -33.72 25.48
C GLU A 129 -7.63 -32.65 25.05
N LEU A 130 -8.10 -31.50 24.59
CA LEU A 130 -7.27 -30.34 24.23
C LEU A 130 -6.49 -29.82 25.44
N SER A 131 -7.17 -29.62 26.58
CA SER A 131 -6.56 -29.18 27.84
C SER A 131 -5.51 -30.16 28.33
N LYS A 132 -5.79 -31.48 28.27
CA LYS A 132 -4.85 -32.52 28.65
C LYS A 132 -3.60 -32.53 27.75
N ALA A 133 -3.78 -32.34 26.43
CA ALA A 133 -2.68 -32.35 25.48
C ALA A 133 -1.80 -31.09 25.57
N LEU A 134 -2.38 -29.93 25.88
CA LEU A 134 -1.64 -28.69 26.11
C LEU A 134 -1.04 -28.56 27.52
N GLY A 135 -1.53 -29.33 28.48
CA GLY A 135 -1.10 -29.24 29.88
C GLY A 135 -1.51 -27.93 30.59
N VAL A 136 -2.50 -27.23 30.06
CA VAL A 136 -3.02 -25.97 30.60
C VAL A 136 -4.55 -25.93 30.55
N PRO A 137 -5.21 -25.14 31.43
CA PRO A 137 -6.65 -24.97 31.37
C PRO A 137 -7.12 -24.36 30.02
N VAL A 138 -8.23 -24.90 29.50
CA VAL A 138 -8.87 -24.41 28.27
C VAL A 138 -10.32 -24.05 28.58
N CYS A 139 -10.73 -22.82 28.31
CA CYS A 139 -12.07 -22.32 28.55
C CYS A 139 -12.78 -22.02 27.22
N GLU A 140 -14.02 -22.52 27.05
CA GLU A 140 -14.87 -22.18 25.90
C GLU A 140 -15.46 -20.77 26.07
N ILE A 141 -15.27 -19.90 25.08
CA ILE A 141 -15.86 -18.57 25.12
C ILE A 141 -16.50 -18.17 23.77
N SER A 142 -17.38 -17.20 23.82
CA SER A 142 -17.78 -16.39 22.70
C SER A 142 -17.70 -14.92 23.14
N ALA A 143 -16.62 -14.24 22.76
CA ALA A 143 -16.40 -12.84 23.10
C ALA A 143 -17.53 -11.95 22.54
N LEU A 144 -18.01 -12.27 21.31
CA LEU A 144 -19.10 -11.54 20.65
C LEU A 144 -20.44 -11.67 21.40
N LYS A 145 -20.74 -12.86 21.98
CA LYS A 145 -21.99 -13.14 22.72
C LYS A 145 -21.84 -12.99 24.22
N ASN A 146 -20.68 -12.57 24.72
CA ASN A 146 -20.36 -12.42 26.13
C ASN A 146 -20.61 -13.72 26.95
N GLN A 147 -20.25 -14.89 26.38
CA GLN A 147 -20.43 -16.20 26.99
C GLN A 147 -19.10 -16.78 27.46
N GLY A 148 -19.07 -17.46 28.64
CA GLY A 148 -17.88 -18.11 29.20
C GLY A 148 -16.82 -17.17 29.80
N ILE A 149 -17.01 -15.84 29.71
CA ILE A 149 -15.96 -14.85 30.07
C ILE A 149 -15.73 -14.78 31.58
N LYS A 150 -16.78 -14.92 32.41
CA LYS A 150 -16.62 -14.93 33.87
C LYS A 150 -15.82 -16.15 34.34
N GLU A 151 -16.12 -17.30 33.76
CA GLU A 151 -15.44 -18.57 34.03
C GLU A 151 -13.96 -18.51 33.64
N LEU A 152 -13.68 -17.96 32.42
CA LEU A 152 -12.31 -17.71 31.96
C LEU A 152 -11.52 -16.88 32.96
N MET A 153 -12.08 -15.78 33.45
CA MET A 153 -11.39 -14.86 34.37
C MET A 153 -11.17 -15.50 35.75
N GLN A 154 -12.09 -16.32 36.21
CA GLN A 154 -11.93 -17.09 37.46
C GLN A 154 -10.79 -18.11 37.33
N VAL A 155 -10.79 -18.90 36.25
CA VAL A 155 -9.74 -19.88 35.98
C VAL A 155 -8.37 -19.20 35.80
N ALA A 156 -8.32 -18.03 35.09
CA ALA A 156 -7.08 -17.28 34.94
C ALA A 156 -6.55 -16.75 36.29
N TYR A 157 -7.45 -16.28 37.17
CA TYR A 157 -7.07 -15.81 38.50
C TYR A 157 -6.53 -16.92 39.40
N GLU A 158 -7.12 -18.12 39.33
CA GLU A 158 -6.63 -19.30 40.07
C GLU A 158 -5.29 -19.79 39.51
N THR A 159 -5.17 -19.84 38.16
CA THR A 159 -3.95 -20.27 37.50
C THR A 159 -2.78 -19.33 37.79
N ALA A 160 -3.02 -18.02 37.87
CA ALA A 160 -2.00 -17.02 38.20
C ALA A 160 -1.32 -17.21 39.55
N LYS A 161 -1.99 -17.92 40.49
CA LYS A 161 -1.43 -18.23 41.83
C LYS A 161 -0.46 -19.41 41.80
N SER A 162 -0.43 -20.20 40.73
CA SER A 162 0.44 -21.36 40.57
C SER A 162 1.71 -21.02 39.78
N LYS A 163 2.84 -21.65 40.17
CA LYS A 163 4.06 -21.58 39.35
C LYS A 163 3.99 -22.66 38.27
N ARG A 164 4.43 -22.33 37.09
CA ARG A 164 4.50 -23.24 35.94
C ARG A 164 5.90 -23.25 35.33
N GLU A 165 6.40 -24.44 35.01
CA GLU A 165 7.59 -24.61 34.17
C GLU A 165 7.18 -24.75 32.71
N GLY A 166 8.03 -24.22 31.79
CA GLY A 166 7.80 -24.30 30.36
C GLY A 166 7.75 -25.74 29.86
N PHE A 167 6.90 -25.99 28.91
CA PHE A 167 6.72 -27.28 28.21
C PHE A 167 6.97 -27.12 26.72
N SER A 168 7.81 -27.98 26.13
CA SER A 168 8.03 -27.96 24.68
C SER A 168 7.49 -29.19 23.97
N VAL A 169 6.78 -28.96 22.89
CA VAL A 169 6.32 -30.00 21.97
C VAL A 169 7.47 -30.65 21.18
N LEU A 170 8.66 -30.06 21.19
CA LEU A 170 9.87 -30.59 20.54
C LEU A 170 10.45 -31.80 21.25
N SER A 171 9.97 -32.12 22.46
CA SER A 171 10.33 -33.35 23.22
C SER A 171 10.01 -34.64 22.45
N GLU A 172 9.14 -34.63 21.47
CA GLU A 172 8.81 -35.75 20.59
C GLU A 172 9.54 -35.71 19.23
N SER A 173 10.41 -34.74 19.00
CA SER A 173 11.12 -34.55 17.72
C SER A 173 12.57 -35.03 17.78
N ASN A 174 13.21 -35.06 16.60
CA ASN A 174 14.65 -35.34 16.47
C ASN A 174 15.52 -34.28 17.17
N LEU A 175 14.97 -33.11 17.48
CA LEU A 175 15.64 -32.02 18.18
C LEU A 175 15.67 -32.18 19.71
N LYS A 176 15.02 -33.19 20.29
CA LYS A 176 14.88 -33.41 21.73
C LYS A 176 16.20 -33.28 22.47
N ASP A 177 17.22 -34.01 22.04
CA ASP A 177 18.52 -34.06 22.75
C ASP A 177 19.23 -32.69 22.66
N LEU A 178 19.19 -32.03 21.49
CA LEU A 178 19.78 -30.71 21.31
C LEU A 178 19.09 -29.67 22.22
N VAL A 179 17.76 -29.66 22.25
CA VAL A 179 16.95 -28.78 23.10
C VAL A 179 17.28 -29.02 24.56
N GLN A 180 17.34 -30.28 24.98
CA GLN A 180 17.59 -30.64 26.39
C GLN A 180 19.00 -30.22 26.85
N ILE A 181 20.04 -30.50 26.04
CA ILE A 181 21.43 -30.10 26.36
C ILE A 181 21.54 -28.60 26.46
N THR A 182 20.96 -27.86 25.48
CA THR A 182 21.00 -26.40 25.45
C THR A 182 20.23 -25.81 26.65
N THR A 183 19.06 -26.34 26.97
CA THR A 183 18.25 -25.92 28.14
C THR A 183 19.01 -26.10 29.46
N ASN A 184 19.69 -27.23 29.66
CA ASN A 184 20.48 -27.48 30.87
C ASN A 184 21.61 -26.48 31.01
N LYS A 185 22.34 -26.17 29.93
CA LYS A 185 23.39 -25.14 29.92
C LYS A 185 22.87 -23.77 30.34
N LEU A 186 21.69 -23.35 29.83
CA LEU A 186 21.07 -22.07 30.19
C LEU A 186 20.55 -22.07 31.64
N ARG A 187 20.07 -23.22 32.12
CA ARG A 187 19.65 -23.40 33.54
C ARG A 187 20.83 -23.24 34.49
N ASP A 188 22.00 -23.78 34.12
CA ASP A 188 23.24 -23.64 34.92
C ASP A 188 23.69 -22.15 34.98
N LYS A 189 23.42 -21.39 33.96
CA LYS A 189 23.64 -19.91 33.89
C LYS A 189 22.54 -19.10 34.58
N LYS A 190 21.53 -19.72 35.16
CA LYS A 190 20.39 -19.08 35.83
C LYS A 190 19.58 -18.15 34.91
N VAL A 191 19.51 -18.46 33.65
CA VAL A 191 18.66 -17.73 32.68
C VAL A 191 17.19 -18.00 32.99
N THR A 192 16.36 -16.99 32.99
CA THR A 192 14.90 -17.14 33.16
C THR A 192 14.29 -17.74 31.90
N SER A 193 13.28 -18.63 32.04
CA SER A 193 12.68 -19.39 30.96
C SER A 193 13.71 -20.07 30.02
N PRO A 194 14.59 -20.93 30.59
CA PRO A 194 15.75 -21.50 29.89
C PRO A 194 15.34 -22.34 28.67
N LEU A 195 14.16 -22.97 28.72
CA LEU A 195 13.63 -23.76 27.61
C LEU A 195 13.30 -22.87 26.37
N PHE A 196 12.62 -21.74 26.57
CA PHE A 196 12.29 -20.82 25.54
C PHE A 196 13.55 -20.25 24.84
N HIS A 197 14.50 -19.78 25.66
CA HIS A 197 15.78 -19.26 25.13
C HIS A 197 16.61 -20.33 24.42
N ALA A 198 16.60 -21.57 24.90
CA ALA A 198 17.30 -22.69 24.25
C ALA A 198 16.76 -22.94 22.83
N ILE A 199 15.44 -22.93 22.68
CA ILE A 199 14.83 -23.15 21.37
C ILE A 199 15.11 -21.96 20.43
N LYS A 200 15.03 -20.72 20.95
CA LYS A 200 15.35 -19.52 20.15
C LYS A 200 16.81 -19.48 19.68
N LEU A 201 17.76 -19.92 20.52
CA LEU A 201 19.15 -20.08 20.11
C LEU A 201 19.34 -21.16 19.02
N ILE A 202 18.56 -22.23 19.06
CA ILE A 202 18.56 -23.27 18.01
C ILE A 202 17.99 -22.71 16.70
N GLU A 203 16.91 -21.93 16.78
CA GLU A 203 16.30 -21.23 15.63
C GLU A 203 17.18 -20.11 15.03
N GLU A 204 18.35 -19.78 15.64
CA GLU A 204 19.24 -18.67 15.25
C GLU A 204 18.56 -17.28 15.37
N ASP A 205 17.72 -17.14 16.38
CA ASP A 205 17.05 -15.89 16.66
C ASP A 205 18.06 -14.78 16.97
N MET A 206 18.02 -13.67 16.20
CA MET A 206 19.00 -12.59 16.27
C MET A 206 19.04 -11.87 17.64
N VAL A 207 17.98 -11.95 18.43
CA VAL A 207 17.93 -11.34 19.78
C VAL A 207 18.75 -12.13 20.80
N GLU A 208 19.08 -13.37 20.49
CA GLU A 208 19.79 -14.30 21.40
C GLU A 208 21.28 -14.45 21.08
N ILE A 209 21.86 -13.53 20.29
CA ILE A 209 23.25 -13.62 19.76
C ILE A 209 24.31 -13.74 20.86
N ASP A 210 24.13 -13.11 22.01
CA ASP A 210 25.16 -13.05 23.09
C ASP A 210 25.58 -14.41 23.66
N VAL A 211 24.73 -15.44 23.51
CA VAL A 211 24.98 -16.80 23.98
C VAL A 211 25.18 -17.81 22.82
N TYR A 212 25.07 -17.35 21.60
CA TYR A 212 25.09 -18.20 20.40
C TYR A 212 26.39 -18.98 20.22
N ASP A 213 27.53 -18.37 20.52
CA ASP A 213 28.87 -19.00 20.35
C ASP A 213 29.04 -20.29 21.14
N GLU A 214 28.30 -20.48 22.25
CA GLU A 214 28.35 -21.71 23.04
C GLU A 214 27.43 -22.81 22.50
N VAL A 215 26.38 -22.45 21.78
CA VAL A 215 25.40 -23.38 21.18
C VAL A 215 25.86 -23.84 19.80
N LYS A 216 26.58 -23.01 19.07
CA LYS A 216 27.08 -23.30 17.73
C LYS A 216 27.83 -24.63 17.62
N PRO A 217 28.80 -24.98 18.50
CA PRO A 217 29.48 -26.28 18.42
C PRO A 217 28.55 -27.47 18.64
N LEU A 218 27.44 -27.29 19.34
CA LEU A 218 26.42 -28.36 19.56
C LEU A 218 25.60 -28.54 18.28
N LYS A 219 25.25 -27.45 17.59
CA LYS A 219 24.54 -27.49 16.30
C LYS A 219 25.41 -28.11 15.21
N ASP A 220 26.71 -27.77 15.15
CA ASP A 220 27.64 -28.30 14.15
C ASP A 220 27.86 -29.81 14.27
N LYS A 221 27.64 -30.38 15.47
CA LYS A 221 27.67 -31.83 15.70
C LYS A 221 26.35 -32.53 15.34
N PHE A 222 25.27 -31.77 15.15
CA PHE A 222 23.98 -32.31 14.75
C PHE A 222 24.02 -32.62 13.25
N GLU A 223 23.76 -33.86 12.87
CA GLU A 223 23.79 -34.28 11.46
C GLU A 223 22.82 -33.45 10.61
N LYS A 224 23.25 -33.07 9.41
CA LYS A 224 22.42 -32.38 8.45
C LYS A 224 21.23 -33.23 8.07
N ASN A 225 20.05 -32.69 8.26
CA ASN A 225 18.78 -33.34 7.98
C ASN A 225 18.16 -32.87 6.65
N GLU A 226 16.92 -33.28 6.40
CA GLU A 226 16.11 -32.95 5.21
C GLU A 226 16.05 -31.46 4.85
N PHE A 227 16.29 -30.57 5.83
CA PHE A 227 16.26 -29.09 5.65
C PHE A 227 17.64 -28.47 5.40
N ASP A 228 18.64 -29.23 5.05
CA ASP A 228 19.99 -28.76 4.67
C ASP A 228 20.64 -27.79 5.71
N GLY A 229 20.34 -28.01 6.99
CA GLY A 229 20.85 -27.21 8.11
C GLY A 229 20.00 -25.99 8.49
N ASP A 230 18.81 -25.85 7.92
CA ASP A 230 17.81 -24.84 8.33
C ASP A 230 17.11 -25.31 9.64
N PHE A 231 17.64 -24.88 10.79
CA PHE A 231 17.10 -25.23 12.08
C PHE A 231 15.76 -24.55 12.37
N GLU A 232 15.51 -23.36 11.85
CA GLU A 232 14.21 -22.70 11.98
C GLU A 232 13.12 -23.53 11.29
N GLY A 233 13.37 -23.97 10.07
CA GLY A 233 12.47 -24.85 9.33
C GLY A 233 12.24 -26.19 10.03
N MET A 234 13.28 -26.77 10.64
CA MET A 234 13.18 -28.03 11.41
C MET A 234 12.29 -27.87 12.66
N VAL A 235 12.44 -26.77 13.39
CA VAL A 235 11.62 -26.49 14.59
C VAL A 235 10.17 -26.25 14.19
N ALA A 236 9.93 -25.47 13.13
CA ALA A 236 8.59 -25.20 12.60
C ALA A 236 7.88 -26.50 12.16
N ASP A 237 8.57 -27.35 11.40
CA ASP A 237 8.05 -28.65 10.96
C ASP A 237 7.72 -29.57 12.15
N ALA A 238 8.60 -29.63 13.15
CA ALA A 238 8.37 -30.42 14.34
C ALA A 238 7.14 -29.95 15.13
N ARG A 239 6.90 -28.63 15.24
CA ARG A 239 5.69 -28.07 15.87
C ARG A 239 4.43 -28.44 15.08
N TYR A 240 4.44 -28.31 13.74
CA TYR A 240 3.30 -28.67 12.91
C TYR A 240 3.02 -30.19 12.94
N LYS A 241 4.04 -31.04 12.92
CA LYS A 241 3.88 -32.50 13.06
C LYS A 241 3.24 -32.87 14.40
N TYR A 242 3.68 -32.22 15.49
CA TYR A 242 3.07 -32.44 16.81
C TYR A 242 1.60 -32.01 16.82
N ILE A 243 1.31 -30.80 16.31
CA ILE A 243 -0.06 -30.26 16.25
C ILE A 243 -0.96 -31.21 15.46
N THR A 244 -0.56 -31.61 14.25
CA THR A 244 -1.36 -32.52 13.43
C THR A 244 -1.56 -33.88 14.09
N LYS A 245 -0.51 -34.45 14.73
CA LYS A 245 -0.59 -35.76 15.39
C LYS A 245 -1.53 -35.77 16.58
N HIS A 246 -1.47 -34.76 17.46
CA HIS A 246 -2.17 -34.73 18.72
C HIS A 246 -3.55 -34.06 18.66
N PHE A 247 -3.74 -33.06 17.77
CA PHE A 247 -4.95 -32.25 17.76
C PHE A 247 -5.92 -32.53 16.63
N ALA A 248 -5.50 -33.25 15.55
CA ALA A 248 -6.43 -33.64 14.46
C ALA A 248 -7.62 -34.48 14.99
N LYS A 249 -7.42 -35.27 16.06
CA LYS A 249 -8.47 -36.08 16.67
C LYS A 249 -9.38 -35.31 17.63
N VAL A 250 -8.96 -34.14 18.11
CA VAL A 250 -9.71 -33.28 19.05
C VAL A 250 -10.90 -32.63 18.35
N ILE A 251 -10.78 -32.38 17.04
CA ILE A 251 -11.85 -31.77 16.24
C ILE A 251 -12.61 -32.88 15.51
N LYS A 252 -13.89 -33.03 15.80
CA LYS A 252 -14.80 -33.85 15.01
C LYS A 252 -15.63 -32.93 14.12
N LYS A 253 -15.23 -32.84 12.85
CA LYS A 253 -16.00 -32.09 11.83
C LYS A 253 -17.33 -32.76 11.60
N SER A 254 -18.39 -31.96 11.40
CA SER A 254 -19.71 -32.47 11.07
C SER A 254 -19.70 -33.07 9.66
N ALA A 255 -20.32 -34.23 9.46
CA ALA A 255 -20.46 -34.86 8.14
C ALA A 255 -21.21 -33.99 7.09
N LYS A 256 -21.89 -32.93 7.54
CA LYS A 256 -22.49 -31.92 6.65
C LYS A 256 -21.45 -30.97 6.02
N ASN A 257 -20.22 -30.92 6.56
CA ASN A 257 -19.17 -29.98 6.15
C ASN A 257 -17.97 -30.65 5.45
N ASP A 258 -18.08 -31.90 5.02
CA ASP A 258 -17.05 -32.58 4.19
C ASP A 258 -16.89 -31.99 2.79
N GLY A 259 -17.69 -30.99 2.43
CA GLY A 259 -17.59 -30.21 1.19
C GLY A 259 -16.80 -28.92 1.39
N LEU A 260 -16.09 -28.52 0.33
CA LEU A 260 -15.44 -27.20 0.26
C LEU A 260 -16.43 -26.09 0.67
N THR A 261 -16.01 -25.20 1.56
CA THR A 261 -16.81 -24.03 1.93
C THR A 261 -17.12 -23.15 0.70
N LYS A 262 -18.10 -22.26 0.82
CA LYS A 262 -18.35 -21.30 -0.29
C LYS A 262 -17.08 -20.49 -0.59
N SER A 263 -16.34 -20.08 0.43
CA SER A 263 -15.05 -19.39 0.28
C SER A 263 -14.03 -20.24 -0.47
N ASP A 264 -13.86 -21.52 -0.13
CA ASP A 264 -12.91 -22.40 -0.78
C ASP A 264 -13.25 -22.63 -2.27
N LYS A 265 -14.56 -22.69 -2.60
CA LYS A 265 -15.01 -22.80 -4.00
C LYS A 265 -14.69 -21.55 -4.81
N ILE A 266 -14.86 -20.37 -4.23
CA ILE A 266 -14.51 -19.09 -4.83
C ILE A 266 -12.99 -18.99 -4.97
N ASP A 267 -12.24 -19.36 -3.93
CA ASP A 267 -10.79 -19.34 -3.93
C ASP A 267 -10.19 -20.25 -4.99
N LYS A 268 -10.82 -21.41 -5.26
CA LYS A 268 -10.37 -22.31 -6.33
C LYS A 268 -10.31 -21.62 -7.70
N VAL A 269 -11.17 -20.61 -7.94
CA VAL A 269 -11.19 -19.83 -9.18
C VAL A 269 -10.30 -18.59 -9.05
N LEU A 270 -10.48 -17.80 -7.97
CA LEU A 270 -9.81 -16.51 -7.81
C LEU A 270 -8.33 -16.64 -7.47
N THR A 271 -7.90 -17.72 -6.84
CA THR A 271 -6.47 -17.99 -6.55
C THR A 271 -5.83 -18.98 -7.51
N HIS A 272 -6.49 -19.29 -8.62
CA HIS A 272 -5.97 -20.21 -9.62
C HIS A 272 -4.67 -19.67 -10.24
N ARG A 273 -3.66 -20.52 -10.37
CA ARG A 273 -2.29 -20.15 -10.79
C ARG A 273 -2.20 -19.32 -12.07
N ILE A 274 -3.12 -19.52 -13.01
CA ILE A 274 -3.13 -18.83 -14.32
C ILE A 274 -4.23 -17.76 -14.36
N TRP A 275 -5.45 -18.09 -13.91
CA TRP A 275 -6.62 -17.23 -14.06
C TRP A 275 -6.69 -16.09 -13.04
N SER A 276 -5.99 -16.17 -11.92
CA SER A 276 -6.04 -15.16 -10.87
C SER A 276 -5.62 -13.75 -11.37
N ILE A 277 -4.53 -13.66 -12.14
CA ILE A 277 -4.04 -12.38 -12.67
C ILE A 277 -4.98 -11.79 -13.71
N PRO A 278 -5.45 -12.51 -14.76
CA PRO A 278 -6.47 -12.02 -15.69
C PRO A 278 -7.75 -11.56 -14.99
N ILE A 279 -8.30 -12.34 -14.05
CA ILE A 279 -9.53 -11.97 -13.32
C ILE A 279 -9.30 -10.66 -12.53
N PHE A 280 -8.16 -10.55 -11.87
CA PHE A 280 -7.81 -9.34 -11.12
C PHE A 280 -7.69 -8.12 -12.06
N LEU A 281 -7.01 -8.26 -13.21
CA LEU A 281 -6.88 -7.17 -14.19
C LEU A 281 -8.24 -6.74 -14.75
N VAL A 282 -9.11 -7.68 -15.06
CA VAL A 282 -10.48 -7.37 -15.51
C VAL A 282 -11.27 -6.65 -14.42
N LEU A 283 -11.18 -7.09 -13.18
CA LEU A 283 -11.89 -6.46 -12.07
C LEU A 283 -11.38 -5.03 -11.83
N MET A 284 -10.07 -4.81 -11.86
CA MET A 284 -9.50 -3.47 -11.73
C MET A 284 -9.83 -2.59 -12.93
N PHE A 285 -9.82 -3.17 -14.14
CA PHE A 285 -10.27 -2.46 -15.33
C PHE A 285 -11.72 -1.99 -15.18
N ILE A 286 -12.63 -2.84 -14.68
CA ILE A 286 -14.02 -2.46 -14.40
C ILE A 286 -14.05 -1.29 -13.40
N VAL A 287 -13.32 -1.36 -12.29
CA VAL A 287 -13.28 -0.28 -11.28
C VAL A 287 -12.79 1.02 -11.90
N PHE A 288 -11.64 1.01 -12.60
CA PHE A 288 -11.10 2.22 -13.24
C PHE A 288 -12.03 2.76 -14.33
N HIS A 289 -12.65 1.89 -15.10
CA HIS A 289 -13.59 2.26 -16.15
C HIS A 289 -14.83 2.97 -15.57
N PHE A 290 -15.41 2.45 -14.47
CA PHE A 290 -16.53 3.11 -13.77
C PHE A 290 -16.15 4.44 -13.11
N VAL A 291 -14.87 4.67 -12.81
CA VAL A 291 -14.41 5.89 -12.16
C VAL A 291 -13.95 6.95 -13.17
N PHE A 292 -13.24 6.56 -14.24
CA PHE A 292 -12.50 7.49 -15.09
C PHE A 292 -12.90 7.46 -16.56
N SER A 293 -13.82 6.60 -16.99
CA SER A 293 -14.16 6.51 -18.42
C SER A 293 -15.12 7.62 -18.86
N GLU A 294 -14.83 8.23 -19.98
CA GLU A 294 -15.71 9.18 -20.69
C GLU A 294 -16.78 8.46 -21.53
N ASP A 295 -16.53 7.21 -21.94
CA ASP A 295 -17.46 6.35 -22.65
C ASP A 295 -17.73 5.06 -21.84
N LEU A 296 -18.78 5.08 -21.02
CA LEU A 296 -19.14 3.96 -20.14
C LEU A 296 -19.50 2.73 -20.96
N LEU A 297 -18.82 1.60 -20.67
CA LEU A 297 -19.00 0.30 -21.34
C LEU A 297 -18.72 0.35 -22.85
N PHE A 298 -17.98 1.35 -23.32
CA PHE A 298 -17.69 1.56 -24.74
C PHE A 298 -18.95 1.59 -25.63
N LEU A 299 -20.05 2.13 -25.07
CA LEU A 299 -21.36 2.11 -25.73
C LEU A 299 -21.36 2.92 -27.03
N ASN A 300 -20.68 4.08 -27.05
CA ASN A 300 -20.52 4.84 -28.27
C ASN A 300 -19.52 4.16 -29.24
N SER A 301 -18.36 3.78 -28.73
CA SER A 301 -17.29 3.18 -29.55
C SER A 301 -17.67 1.86 -30.19
N LEU A 302 -18.50 1.03 -29.53
CA LEU A 302 -18.90 -0.30 -30.02
C LEU A 302 -20.22 -0.30 -30.79
N PHE A 303 -21.17 0.56 -30.42
CA PHE A 303 -22.54 0.51 -30.93
C PHE A 303 -22.93 1.75 -31.70
N ASN A 304 -22.05 2.76 -31.85
CA ASN A 304 -22.36 4.08 -32.42
C ASN A 304 -23.64 4.67 -31.83
N LEU A 305 -23.83 4.52 -30.53
CA LEU A 305 -24.97 5.07 -29.82
C LEU A 305 -24.74 6.57 -29.61
N GLU A 306 -24.90 7.34 -30.67
CA GLU A 306 -24.88 8.78 -30.59
C GLU A 306 -26.11 9.26 -29.87
N ILE A 307 -25.96 10.01 -28.80
CA ILE A 307 -27.06 10.66 -28.11
C ILE A 307 -27.38 11.95 -28.84
N LYS A 308 -28.25 11.90 -29.86
CA LYS A 308 -28.67 13.03 -30.69
C LYS A 308 -29.90 13.79 -30.16
N SER A 309 -30.34 13.54 -28.93
CA SER A 309 -31.54 14.20 -28.43
C SER A 309 -31.19 15.55 -27.79
N GLU A 310 -31.74 16.63 -28.35
CA GLU A 310 -31.59 18.00 -27.83
C GLU A 310 -31.92 18.07 -26.31
N GLY A 311 -32.82 17.30 -25.83
CA GLY A 311 -33.17 17.26 -24.40
C GLY A 311 -32.06 16.72 -23.49
N TRP A 312 -31.34 15.71 -23.93
CA TRP A 312 -30.19 15.17 -23.20
C TRP A 312 -28.97 16.09 -23.34
N ILE A 313 -28.74 16.64 -24.49
CA ILE A 313 -27.69 17.62 -24.75
C ILE A 313 -27.88 18.82 -23.84
N ASN A 314 -29.09 19.41 -23.79
CA ASN A 314 -29.39 20.53 -22.90
C ASN A 314 -29.29 20.16 -21.41
N PHE A 315 -29.61 18.94 -21.04
CA PHE A 315 -29.46 18.46 -19.67
C PHE A 315 -27.98 18.35 -19.28
N PHE A 316 -27.15 17.79 -20.13
CA PHE A 316 -25.71 17.68 -19.86
C PHE A 316 -24.97 19.01 -20.00
N THR A 317 -25.37 19.89 -20.92
CA THR A 317 -24.84 21.26 -21.06
C THR A 317 -25.18 22.08 -19.82
N GLY A 318 -26.42 21.99 -19.33
CA GLY A 318 -26.82 22.65 -18.09
C GLY A 318 -26.13 22.09 -16.83
N MET A 319 -25.37 21.00 -16.96
CA MET A 319 -24.53 20.41 -15.89
C MET A 319 -23.04 20.64 -16.06
N GLY A 320 -22.61 21.54 -16.97
CA GLY A 320 -21.21 21.89 -17.17
C GLY A 320 -20.44 21.03 -18.20
N TYR A 321 -21.13 20.30 -19.05
CA TYR A 321 -20.53 19.60 -20.21
C TYR A 321 -20.37 20.50 -21.44
N GLU A 322 -20.29 21.83 -21.22
CA GLU A 322 -20.17 22.82 -22.32
C GLU A 322 -18.88 22.69 -23.14
N ASP A 323 -17.77 22.33 -22.50
CA ASP A 323 -16.47 22.30 -23.18
C ASP A 323 -16.38 21.18 -24.22
N ILE A 324 -16.98 20.02 -23.98
CA ILE A 324 -17.01 18.91 -24.95
C ILE A 324 -17.95 19.26 -26.16
N LEU A 325 -19.01 20.01 -25.87
CA LEU A 325 -19.94 20.49 -26.90
C LEU A 325 -19.44 21.71 -27.64
N ALA A 326 -18.68 22.60 -26.97
CA ALA A 326 -18.10 23.78 -27.58
C ALA A 326 -17.12 23.43 -28.72
N GLU A 327 -16.36 22.37 -28.56
CA GLU A 327 -15.41 21.90 -29.59
C GLU A 327 -16.14 21.32 -30.81
N ALA A 328 -17.22 20.57 -30.62
CA ALA A 328 -18.05 20.04 -31.70
C ALA A 328 -18.85 21.16 -32.44
N VAL A 329 -19.37 22.14 -31.69
CA VAL A 329 -20.11 23.29 -32.25
C VAL A 329 -19.17 24.23 -33.00
N ALA A 330 -17.95 24.45 -32.56
CA ALA A 330 -16.95 25.28 -33.24
C ALA A 330 -16.52 24.69 -34.59
N GLN A 331 -16.63 23.38 -34.79
CA GLN A 331 -16.35 22.70 -36.04
C GLN A 331 -17.56 22.61 -36.98
N GLY A 332 -18.71 23.14 -36.59
CA GLY A 332 -19.92 23.17 -37.42
C GLY A 332 -20.64 21.86 -37.60
N GLU A 333 -20.33 20.88 -36.74
CA GLU A 333 -21.01 19.61 -36.66
C GLU A 333 -22.17 19.66 -35.64
N GLU A 334 -23.22 18.84 -35.82
CA GLU A 334 -24.26 18.69 -34.83
C GLU A 334 -23.61 18.20 -33.53
N ALA A 335 -23.87 18.90 -32.42
CA ALA A 335 -23.32 18.55 -31.10
C ALA A 335 -23.67 17.12 -30.71
N VAL A 336 -22.67 16.25 -30.71
CA VAL A 336 -22.80 14.83 -30.36
C VAL A 336 -21.97 14.58 -29.12
N LEU A 337 -22.60 14.08 -28.07
CA LEU A 337 -21.83 13.60 -26.90
C LEU A 337 -20.98 12.40 -27.32
N ALA A 338 -19.69 12.44 -27.08
CA ALA A 338 -18.73 11.39 -27.43
C ALA A 338 -19.04 10.04 -26.74
N GLY A 339 -19.92 10.02 -25.73
CA GLY A 339 -20.36 8.82 -25.04
C GLY A 339 -21.16 9.12 -23.78
N ILE A 340 -21.62 8.08 -23.09
CA ILE A 340 -22.24 8.21 -21.77
C ILE A 340 -21.10 8.24 -20.73
N PRO A 341 -20.88 9.35 -20.01
CA PRO A 341 -19.80 9.43 -19.03
C PRO A 341 -20.01 8.45 -17.89
N SER A 342 -18.91 7.96 -17.34
CA SER A 342 -18.95 7.16 -16.10
C SER A 342 -19.45 7.98 -14.92
N LEU A 343 -19.92 7.29 -13.87
CA LEU A 343 -20.38 7.97 -12.66
C LEU A 343 -19.32 8.92 -12.07
N GLY A 344 -18.04 8.56 -12.14
CA GLY A 344 -16.95 9.39 -11.63
C GLY A 344 -16.78 10.68 -12.45
N VAL A 345 -16.77 10.56 -13.78
CA VAL A 345 -16.66 11.72 -14.68
C VAL A 345 -17.89 12.62 -14.57
N PHE A 346 -19.09 12.03 -14.51
CA PHE A 346 -20.32 12.77 -14.30
C PHE A 346 -20.29 13.62 -13.01
N LEU A 347 -19.91 13.02 -11.88
CA LEU A 347 -19.83 13.72 -10.60
C LEU A 347 -18.72 14.80 -10.61
N GLN A 348 -17.61 14.55 -11.32
CA GLN A 348 -16.53 15.52 -11.50
C GLN A 348 -17.04 16.75 -12.25
N SER A 349 -17.70 16.58 -13.39
CA SER A 349 -18.25 17.67 -14.20
C SER A 349 -19.29 18.48 -13.45
N TRP A 350 -20.13 17.80 -12.66
CA TRP A 350 -21.11 18.47 -11.82
C TRP A 350 -20.47 19.33 -10.73
N MET A 351 -19.38 18.83 -10.10
CA MET A 351 -18.62 19.63 -9.14
C MET A 351 -17.89 20.81 -9.80
N GLY A 352 -17.28 20.59 -10.98
CA GLY A 352 -16.65 21.65 -11.75
C GLY A 352 -17.63 22.76 -12.16
N TRP A 353 -18.83 22.39 -12.59
CA TRP A 353 -19.89 23.36 -12.85
C TRP A 353 -20.31 24.15 -11.59
N LEU A 354 -20.42 23.49 -10.45
CA LEU A 354 -20.78 24.16 -9.19
C LEU A 354 -19.69 25.14 -8.75
N THR A 355 -18.43 24.75 -8.80
CA THR A 355 -17.29 25.58 -8.40
C THR A 355 -17.05 26.70 -9.44
N GLY A 356 -17.18 26.41 -10.73
CA GLY A 356 -17.14 27.40 -11.80
C GLY A 356 -18.19 28.47 -11.65
N SER A 357 -19.45 28.09 -11.37
CA SER A 357 -20.55 29.05 -11.08
C SER A 357 -20.25 29.96 -9.88
N ILE A 358 -19.53 29.46 -8.87
CA ILE A 358 -19.09 30.29 -7.74
C ILE A 358 -18.00 31.27 -8.21
N ILE A 359 -17.07 30.83 -9.03
CA ILE A 359 -16.02 31.69 -9.60
C ILE A 359 -16.64 32.81 -10.44
N ASP A 360 -17.60 32.50 -11.33
CA ASP A 360 -18.29 33.46 -12.17
C ASP A 360 -19.08 34.48 -11.33
N LEU A 361 -19.73 34.02 -10.29
CA LEU A 361 -20.46 34.92 -9.37
C LEU A 361 -19.51 35.87 -8.66
N VAL A 362 -18.35 35.42 -8.23
CA VAL A 362 -17.35 36.25 -7.54
C VAL A 362 -16.70 37.21 -8.54
N SER A 363 -16.33 36.74 -9.74
CA SER A 363 -15.72 37.57 -10.79
C SER A 363 -16.68 38.66 -11.28
N GLY A 364 -17.98 38.37 -11.39
CA GLY A 364 -19.00 39.35 -11.78
C GLY A 364 -19.25 40.48 -10.77
N VAL A 365 -18.86 40.29 -9.50
CA VAL A 365 -18.97 41.32 -8.44
C VAL A 365 -17.68 42.15 -8.31
N MET A 366 -16.54 41.59 -8.72
CA MET A 366 -15.23 42.21 -8.56
C MET A 366 -14.86 43.10 -9.77
N PRO A 367 -14.07 44.19 -9.59
CA PRO A 367 -13.60 45.00 -10.70
C PRO A 367 -12.66 44.20 -11.63
N GLU A 368 -12.90 44.19 -12.92
CA GLU A 368 -12.03 43.56 -13.89
C GLU A 368 -10.63 44.21 -13.97
N GLY A 369 -9.61 43.42 -14.28
CA GLY A 369 -8.24 43.88 -14.51
C GLY A 369 -7.45 44.27 -13.26
N THR A 370 -7.95 43.99 -12.09
CA THR A 370 -7.22 44.28 -10.82
C THR A 370 -6.47 43.04 -10.32
N TRP A 371 -5.26 43.23 -9.78
CA TRP A 371 -4.42 42.13 -9.31
C TRP A 371 -5.09 41.29 -8.21
N TYR A 372 -5.93 41.87 -7.36
CA TYR A 372 -6.63 41.13 -6.31
C TYR A 372 -7.79 40.29 -6.86
N THR A 373 -8.43 40.71 -7.96
CA THR A 373 -9.43 39.89 -8.65
C THR A 373 -8.78 38.67 -9.26
N GLY A 374 -7.65 38.85 -9.98
CA GLY A 374 -6.86 37.73 -10.48
C GLY A 374 -6.36 36.80 -9.37
N LEU A 375 -5.87 37.34 -8.26
CA LEU A 375 -5.43 36.50 -7.13
C LEU A 375 -6.57 35.66 -6.54
N ILE A 376 -7.77 36.24 -6.41
CA ILE A 376 -8.92 35.55 -5.81
C ILE A 376 -9.55 34.58 -6.81
N CYS A 377 -9.85 35.02 -8.04
CA CYS A 377 -10.54 34.20 -9.02
C CYS A 377 -9.59 33.20 -9.67
N ASP A 378 -8.48 33.64 -10.26
CA ASP A 378 -7.58 32.81 -11.06
C ASP A 378 -6.56 32.07 -10.18
N GLY A 379 -6.17 32.64 -9.05
CA GLY A 379 -5.25 32.01 -8.12
C GLY A 379 -5.96 31.11 -7.11
N LEU A 380 -6.80 31.68 -6.22
CA LEU A 380 -7.35 30.96 -5.08
C LEU A 380 -8.53 30.06 -5.48
N LEU A 381 -9.55 30.62 -6.17
CA LEU A 381 -10.77 29.89 -6.47
C LEU A 381 -10.55 28.84 -7.56
N SER A 382 -9.83 29.16 -8.64
CA SER A 382 -9.47 28.16 -9.66
C SER A 382 -8.62 27.03 -9.09
N GLY A 383 -7.72 27.35 -8.16
CA GLY A 383 -6.96 26.31 -7.47
C GLY A 383 -7.79 25.42 -6.55
N LEU A 384 -8.81 25.98 -5.92
CA LEU A 384 -9.78 25.19 -5.15
C LEU A 384 -10.67 24.35 -6.08
N ASP A 385 -11.07 24.91 -7.21
CA ASP A 385 -11.85 24.20 -8.24
C ASP A 385 -11.11 22.93 -8.71
N ALA A 386 -9.85 23.06 -9.07
CA ALA A 386 -9.03 21.90 -9.47
C ALA A 386 -9.01 20.79 -8.42
N ILE A 387 -9.06 21.11 -7.12
CA ILE A 387 -9.11 20.11 -6.05
C ILE A 387 -10.50 19.50 -5.92
N PHE A 388 -11.55 20.34 -5.90
CA PHE A 388 -12.91 19.90 -5.64
C PHE A 388 -13.51 19.14 -6.83
N SER A 389 -13.15 19.48 -8.06
CA SER A 389 -13.60 18.78 -9.26
C SER A 389 -13.19 17.32 -9.27
N PHE A 390 -11.95 17.00 -8.92
CA PHE A 390 -11.47 15.61 -8.86
C PHE A 390 -11.87 14.83 -7.60
N LEU A 391 -12.38 15.51 -6.58
CA LEU A 391 -12.72 14.90 -5.30
C LEU A 391 -13.74 13.75 -5.41
N PRO A 392 -14.85 13.87 -6.18
CA PRO A 392 -15.82 12.78 -6.33
C PRO A 392 -15.22 11.53 -6.96
N GLN A 393 -14.35 11.67 -7.96
CA GLN A 393 -13.66 10.53 -8.59
C GLN A 393 -12.77 9.79 -7.59
N ILE A 394 -12.00 10.54 -6.79
CA ILE A 394 -11.13 9.98 -5.75
C ILE A 394 -11.96 9.24 -4.71
N LEU A 395 -13.08 9.81 -4.27
CA LEU A 395 -13.98 9.18 -3.31
C LEU A 395 -14.59 7.90 -3.85
N LEU A 396 -15.01 7.91 -5.11
CA LEU A 396 -15.58 6.74 -5.78
C LEU A 396 -14.53 5.63 -5.93
N LEU A 397 -13.29 5.99 -6.26
CA LEU A 397 -12.18 5.05 -6.29
C LEU A 397 -11.93 4.42 -4.90
N PHE A 398 -11.87 5.24 -3.85
CA PHE A 398 -11.74 4.73 -2.48
C PHE A 398 -12.90 3.83 -2.07
N PHE A 399 -14.12 4.14 -2.52
CA PHE A 399 -15.30 3.33 -2.25
C PHE A 399 -15.13 1.90 -2.83
N PHE A 400 -14.78 1.79 -4.11
CA PHE A 400 -14.59 0.48 -4.74
C PHE A 400 -13.41 -0.29 -4.13
N ILE A 401 -12.30 0.38 -3.86
CA ILE A 401 -11.14 -0.26 -3.23
C ILE A 401 -11.48 -0.75 -1.82
N SER A 402 -12.21 0.03 -1.02
CA SER A 402 -12.63 -0.39 0.32
C SER A 402 -13.57 -1.60 0.27
N ILE A 403 -14.44 -1.69 -0.75
CA ILE A 403 -15.26 -2.89 -0.96
C ILE A 403 -14.38 -4.12 -1.24
N LEU A 404 -13.38 -3.99 -2.09
CA LEU A 404 -12.45 -5.08 -2.42
C LEU A 404 -11.59 -5.49 -1.21
N GLU A 405 -11.18 -4.52 -0.39
CA GLU A 405 -10.41 -4.73 0.83
C GLU A 405 -11.26 -5.45 1.89
N ASP A 406 -12.41 -4.89 2.23
CA ASP A 406 -13.34 -5.45 3.23
C ASP A 406 -13.88 -6.82 2.85
N SER A 407 -14.09 -7.08 1.54
CA SER A 407 -14.53 -8.41 1.09
C SER A 407 -13.50 -9.52 1.32
N GLY A 408 -12.24 -9.17 1.59
CA GLY A 408 -11.11 -10.09 1.72
C GLY A 408 -10.48 -10.49 0.38
N TYR A 409 -10.90 -9.89 -0.75
CA TYR A 409 -10.33 -10.18 -2.07
C TYR A 409 -8.89 -9.70 -2.19
N MET A 410 -8.58 -8.51 -1.65
CA MET A 410 -7.22 -7.93 -1.71
C MET A 410 -6.16 -8.80 -1.01
N ALA A 411 -6.54 -9.51 0.05
CA ALA A 411 -5.65 -10.48 0.71
C ALA A 411 -5.22 -11.62 -0.23
N ARG A 412 -6.13 -12.10 -1.11
CA ARG A 412 -5.83 -13.15 -2.10
C ARG A 412 -4.89 -12.64 -3.17
N VAL A 413 -5.13 -11.42 -3.65
CA VAL A 413 -4.26 -10.78 -4.64
C VAL A 413 -2.85 -10.61 -4.09
N ALA A 414 -2.72 -10.12 -2.85
CA ALA A 414 -1.43 -10.00 -2.18
C ALA A 414 -0.71 -11.35 -2.07
N PHE A 415 -1.43 -12.41 -1.70
CA PHE A 415 -0.87 -13.76 -1.62
C PHE A 415 -0.35 -14.27 -2.98
N ILE A 416 -1.11 -14.06 -4.07
CA ILE A 416 -0.71 -14.50 -5.40
C ILE A 416 0.53 -13.75 -5.88
N MET A 417 0.56 -12.44 -5.65
CA MET A 417 1.64 -11.56 -6.12
C MET A 417 2.91 -11.65 -5.28
N ASP A 418 2.85 -12.22 -4.06
CA ASP A 418 3.97 -12.29 -3.13
C ASP A 418 5.21 -12.97 -3.75
N ARG A 419 5.01 -14.08 -4.46
CA ARG A 419 6.12 -14.80 -5.12
C ARG A 419 6.86 -13.95 -6.16
N ALA A 420 6.16 -13.07 -6.87
CA ALA A 420 6.76 -12.20 -7.87
C ALA A 420 7.46 -11.01 -7.21
N PHE A 421 6.81 -10.37 -6.23
CA PHE A 421 7.28 -9.15 -5.58
C PHE A 421 8.50 -9.36 -4.68
N ARG A 422 8.63 -10.50 -4.03
CA ARG A 422 9.83 -10.87 -3.27
C ARG A 422 11.11 -10.85 -4.11
N LYS A 423 11.03 -11.16 -5.40
CA LYS A 423 12.19 -11.03 -6.29
C LYS A 423 12.71 -9.60 -6.35
N PHE A 424 11.83 -8.63 -6.20
CA PHE A 424 12.14 -7.20 -6.21
C PHE A 424 12.41 -6.63 -4.82
N GLY A 425 12.25 -7.43 -3.74
CA GLY A 425 12.46 -6.99 -2.36
C GLY A 425 11.24 -6.32 -1.73
N LEU A 426 10.05 -6.64 -2.24
CA LEU A 426 8.76 -6.19 -1.76
C LEU A 426 7.91 -7.42 -1.37
N SER A 427 7.00 -7.26 -0.42
CA SER A 427 5.99 -8.26 -0.13
C SER A 427 4.82 -8.18 -1.12
N GLY A 428 3.98 -9.21 -1.16
CA GLY A 428 2.79 -9.19 -1.99
C GLY A 428 1.79 -8.09 -1.61
N LYS A 429 1.81 -7.60 -0.36
CA LYS A 429 0.99 -6.46 0.08
C LYS A 429 1.33 -5.17 -0.68
N ALA A 430 2.60 -4.98 -1.09
CA ALA A 430 3.03 -3.79 -1.82
C ALA A 430 2.42 -3.68 -3.23
N PHE A 431 1.93 -4.79 -3.78
CA PHE A 431 1.26 -4.78 -5.08
C PHE A 431 0.05 -3.86 -5.13
N ILE A 432 -0.74 -3.84 -4.05
CA ILE A 432 -1.98 -3.04 -3.97
C ILE A 432 -1.69 -1.54 -4.09
N PRO A 433 -0.82 -0.94 -3.24
CA PRO A 433 -0.40 0.45 -3.40
C PRO A 433 0.15 0.77 -4.80
N LEU A 434 1.01 -0.08 -5.35
CA LEU A 434 1.62 0.19 -6.65
C LEU A 434 0.60 0.18 -7.79
N LEU A 435 -0.38 -0.74 -7.74
CA LEU A 435 -1.46 -0.76 -8.72
C LEU A 435 -2.36 0.48 -8.63
N MET A 436 -2.68 0.93 -7.40
CA MET A 436 -3.45 2.16 -7.19
C MET A 436 -2.76 3.38 -7.81
N GLY A 437 -1.43 3.32 -7.99
CA GLY A 437 -0.64 4.34 -8.66
C GLY A 437 -1.08 4.65 -10.10
N PHE A 438 -1.70 3.69 -10.81
CA PHE A 438 -2.28 3.93 -12.12
C PHE A 438 -3.52 4.84 -12.08
N GLY A 439 -4.26 4.85 -10.99
CA GLY A 439 -5.37 5.77 -10.78
C GLY A 439 -4.89 7.10 -10.20
N CYS A 440 -4.30 7.06 -9.02
CA CYS A 440 -3.79 8.25 -8.32
C CYS A 440 -2.67 7.88 -7.33
N SER A 441 -1.57 8.64 -7.35
CA SER A 441 -0.42 8.41 -6.46
C SER A 441 -0.74 8.72 -4.98
N VAL A 442 -1.69 9.62 -4.68
CA VAL A 442 -2.05 9.98 -3.30
C VAL A 442 -2.65 8.79 -2.55
N PRO A 443 -3.77 8.16 -3.01
CA PRO A 443 -4.30 6.97 -2.37
C PRO A 443 -3.31 5.80 -2.40
N ALA A 444 -2.50 5.68 -3.45
CA ALA A 444 -1.44 4.68 -3.53
C ALA A 444 -0.46 4.79 -2.35
N MET A 445 0.05 5.98 -2.08
CA MET A 445 0.96 6.23 -0.97
C MET A 445 0.28 6.05 0.39
N MET A 446 -0.98 6.49 0.55
CA MET A 446 -1.75 6.26 1.78
C MET A 446 -1.95 4.77 2.07
N ALA A 447 -2.17 3.95 1.04
CA ALA A 447 -2.33 2.51 1.18
C ALA A 447 -1.04 1.81 1.63
N THR A 448 0.14 2.44 1.48
CA THR A 448 1.39 1.86 1.96
C THR A 448 1.47 1.72 3.48
N LYS A 449 0.56 2.34 4.25
CA LYS A 449 0.42 2.12 5.70
C LYS A 449 0.16 0.67 6.08
N THR A 450 -0.40 -0.12 5.16
CA THR A 450 -0.61 -1.55 5.37
C THR A 450 0.67 -2.38 5.35
N LEU A 451 1.80 -1.77 4.94
CA LEU A 451 3.12 -2.38 4.95
C LEU A 451 3.77 -2.16 6.32
N GLU A 452 4.16 -3.24 6.96
CA GLU A 452 4.71 -3.26 8.32
C GLU A 452 6.16 -2.76 8.36
N ASP A 453 6.98 -3.14 7.36
CA ASP A 453 8.37 -2.69 7.28
C ASP A 453 8.48 -1.26 6.72
N GLU A 454 9.10 -0.36 7.48
CA GLU A 454 9.33 1.04 7.06
C GLU A 454 10.14 1.16 5.77
N LYS A 455 11.12 0.29 5.54
CA LYS A 455 11.96 0.30 4.33
C LYS A 455 11.17 -0.12 3.11
N GLU A 456 10.32 -1.13 3.27
CA GLU A 456 9.40 -1.58 2.24
C GLU A 456 8.39 -0.48 1.92
N ARG A 457 7.85 0.19 2.93
CA ARG A 457 6.94 1.33 2.80
C ARG A 457 7.59 2.48 2.03
N ASP A 458 8.78 2.91 2.44
CA ASP A 458 9.53 3.96 1.75
C ASP A 458 9.84 3.57 0.29
N MET A 459 10.10 2.30 0.01
CA MET A 459 10.32 1.79 -1.34
C MET A 459 9.04 1.83 -2.16
N ALA A 460 7.91 1.39 -1.63
CA ALA A 460 6.62 1.42 -2.31
C ALA A 460 6.17 2.86 -2.60
N ILE A 461 6.35 3.80 -1.65
CA ILE A 461 6.08 5.23 -1.85
C ILE A 461 6.94 5.77 -3.00
N ARG A 462 8.21 5.39 -3.07
CA ARG A 462 9.16 5.83 -4.10
C ARG A 462 8.78 5.38 -5.50
N LEU A 463 8.22 4.18 -5.62
CA LEU A 463 7.84 3.57 -6.89
C LEU A 463 6.43 3.97 -7.37
N SER A 464 5.51 4.31 -6.46
CA SER A 464 4.11 4.61 -6.79
C SER A 464 3.92 5.67 -7.89
N PRO A 465 4.65 6.80 -7.95
CA PRO A 465 4.45 7.81 -8.98
C PRO A 465 4.98 7.43 -10.37
N PHE A 466 5.74 6.34 -10.49
CA PHE A 466 6.26 5.87 -11.78
C PHE A 466 5.17 5.24 -12.64
N PHE A 467 4.06 4.87 -12.03
CA PHE A 467 2.85 4.47 -12.75
C PHE A 467 2.11 5.72 -13.21
N SER A 468 1.65 5.70 -14.47
CA SER A 468 0.92 6.83 -15.04
C SER A 468 -0.46 6.93 -14.40
N CYS A 469 -0.73 8.02 -13.68
CA CYS A 469 -2.07 8.31 -13.14
C CYS A 469 -2.96 8.99 -14.16
N GLY A 470 -4.28 9.06 -13.89
CA GLY A 470 -5.27 9.67 -14.77
C GLY A 470 -4.94 11.12 -15.16
N ALA A 471 -4.47 11.94 -14.22
CA ALA A 471 -4.07 13.32 -14.44
C ALA A 471 -2.89 13.53 -15.44
N LYS A 472 -2.16 12.46 -15.76
CA LYS A 472 -1.12 12.49 -16.80
C LYS A 472 -1.65 12.14 -18.19
N ALA A 473 -2.84 11.55 -18.29
CA ALA A 473 -3.41 11.10 -19.57
C ALA A 473 -3.56 12.24 -20.60
N PRO A 474 -4.02 13.45 -20.25
CA PRO A 474 -4.08 14.57 -21.18
C PRO A 474 -2.72 14.92 -21.81
N ILE A 475 -1.62 14.80 -21.05
CA ILE A 475 -0.26 15.04 -21.60
C ILE A 475 0.04 14.02 -22.70
N TRP A 476 -0.30 12.75 -22.47
CA TRP A 476 -0.06 11.70 -23.45
C TRP A 476 -0.94 11.86 -24.67
N ALA A 477 -2.21 12.24 -24.51
CA ALA A 477 -3.14 12.52 -25.61
C ALA A 477 -2.61 13.66 -26.48
N MET A 478 -2.27 14.81 -25.88
CA MET A 478 -1.72 15.96 -26.61
C MET A 478 -0.42 15.63 -27.36
N LEU A 479 0.51 14.90 -26.72
CA LEU A 479 1.76 14.54 -27.39
C LEU A 479 1.57 13.47 -28.48
N ALA A 480 0.55 12.62 -28.34
CA ALA A 480 0.22 11.59 -29.32
C ALA A 480 -0.29 12.19 -30.64
N THR A 481 -1.02 13.31 -30.59
CA THR A 481 -1.51 13.99 -31.79
C THR A 481 -0.38 14.57 -32.66
N VAL A 482 0.72 15.00 -32.02
CA VAL A 482 1.93 15.50 -32.68
C VAL A 482 2.72 14.39 -33.38
N ILE A 483 2.66 13.16 -32.86
CA ILE A 483 3.33 12.00 -33.47
C ILE A 483 2.48 11.47 -34.62
N ALA A 484 2.87 11.71 -35.84
CA ALA A 484 2.15 11.47 -37.09
C ALA A 484 1.33 10.16 -37.14
N GLY A 485 0.00 10.30 -37.21
CA GLY A 485 -1.00 9.25 -37.46
C GLY A 485 -1.56 8.61 -36.20
N SER A 486 -2.87 8.34 -36.18
CA SER A 486 -3.61 7.81 -35.04
C SER A 486 -3.00 6.53 -34.48
N PHE A 487 -2.58 5.58 -35.31
CA PHE A 487 -1.99 4.32 -34.89
C PHE A 487 -0.63 4.47 -34.17
N LEU A 488 0.22 5.41 -34.59
CA LEU A 488 1.51 5.69 -33.95
C LEU A 488 1.31 6.41 -32.61
N GLY A 489 0.27 7.26 -32.50
CA GLY A 489 -0.13 7.89 -31.26
C GLY A 489 -0.53 6.87 -30.19
N ASP A 490 -1.34 5.86 -30.54
CA ASP A 490 -1.74 4.79 -29.60
C ASP A 490 -0.54 3.97 -29.14
N ILE A 491 0.39 3.63 -30.04
CA ILE A 491 1.64 2.96 -29.70
C ILE A 491 2.49 3.81 -28.76
N PHE A 492 2.55 5.11 -28.99
CA PHE A 492 3.26 6.04 -28.11
C PHE A 492 2.69 6.00 -26.68
N VAL A 493 1.38 6.17 -26.54
CA VAL A 493 0.71 6.13 -25.23
C VAL A 493 1.00 4.81 -24.54
N PHE A 494 0.78 3.67 -25.21
CA PHE A 494 1.06 2.35 -24.65
C PHE A 494 2.52 2.19 -24.24
N SER A 495 3.47 2.70 -25.04
CA SER A 495 4.90 2.62 -24.74
C SER A 495 5.30 3.42 -23.50
N ILE A 496 4.65 4.55 -23.21
CA ILE A 496 4.87 5.36 -22.00
C ILE A 496 4.40 4.61 -20.76
N TYR A 497 3.23 3.95 -20.80
CA TYR A 497 2.78 3.10 -19.68
C TYR A 497 3.74 1.93 -19.43
N LEU A 498 4.20 1.27 -20.49
CA LEU A 498 5.17 0.18 -20.38
C LEU A 498 6.51 0.66 -19.82
N LEU A 499 6.98 1.84 -20.27
CA LEU A 499 8.20 2.47 -19.76
C LEU A 499 8.10 2.70 -18.24
N GLY A 500 6.95 3.18 -17.76
CA GLY A 500 6.68 3.36 -16.33
C GLY A 500 6.86 2.07 -15.53
N ILE A 501 6.28 0.97 -16.00
CA ILE A 501 6.40 -0.35 -15.36
C ILE A 501 7.86 -0.84 -15.36
N VAL A 502 8.54 -0.76 -16.50
CA VAL A 502 9.94 -1.21 -16.63
C VAL A 502 10.86 -0.43 -15.70
N VAL A 503 10.72 0.88 -15.66
CA VAL A 503 11.53 1.75 -14.79
C VAL A 503 11.22 1.50 -13.32
N ALA A 504 9.96 1.27 -12.95
CA ALA A 504 9.60 0.90 -11.57
C ALA A 504 10.30 -0.41 -11.15
N ILE A 505 10.29 -1.43 -12.00
CA ILE A 505 10.99 -2.70 -11.76
C ILE A 505 12.50 -2.49 -11.64
N LEU A 506 13.11 -1.75 -12.55
CA LEU A 506 14.56 -1.45 -12.51
C LEU A 506 14.93 -0.67 -11.26
N SER A 507 14.13 0.33 -10.88
CA SER A 507 14.31 1.10 -9.65
C SER A 507 14.23 0.21 -8.41
N ALA A 508 13.25 -0.70 -8.37
CA ALA A 508 13.11 -1.67 -7.28
C ALA A 508 14.38 -2.55 -7.15
N LEU A 509 14.87 -3.06 -8.27
CA LEU A 509 16.10 -3.88 -8.29
C LEU A 509 17.34 -3.09 -7.84
N ILE A 510 17.47 -1.83 -8.28
CA ILE A 510 18.58 -0.95 -7.88
C ILE A 510 18.51 -0.69 -6.38
N ILE A 511 17.36 -0.29 -5.85
CA ILE A 511 17.16 -0.01 -4.42
C ILE A 511 17.47 -1.25 -3.59
N LYS A 512 16.98 -2.43 -4.00
CA LYS A 512 17.29 -3.72 -3.36
C LYS A 512 18.79 -4.02 -3.36
N ALA A 513 19.50 -3.72 -4.45
CA ALA A 513 20.93 -3.96 -4.57
C ALA A 513 21.77 -3.13 -3.59
N PHE A 514 21.36 -1.88 -3.34
CA PHE A 514 22.02 -0.99 -2.39
C PHE A 514 21.58 -1.19 -0.93
N SER A 515 20.45 -1.85 -0.68
CA SER A 515 19.97 -2.12 0.67
C SER A 515 20.74 -3.30 1.29
N LYS A 516 21.46 -3.03 2.39
CA LYS A 516 22.12 -4.08 3.18
C LYS A 516 21.04 -4.85 3.96
N LYS A 517 20.95 -6.17 3.77
CA LYS A 517 19.99 -7.10 4.41
C LYS A 517 18.52 -6.69 4.22
N ASN A 518 17.89 -7.15 3.18
CA ASN A 518 16.44 -7.26 3.09
C ASN A 518 16.11 -8.70 2.65
N GLU A 519 16.15 -9.61 3.59
CA GLU A 519 15.29 -10.77 3.51
C GLU A 519 13.91 -10.30 3.97
N VAL A 520 13.00 -10.15 3.02
CA VAL A 520 11.58 -9.93 3.34
C VAL A 520 11.14 -11.19 4.07
N PRO A 521 10.71 -11.09 5.34
CA PRO A 521 10.33 -12.27 6.12
C PRO A 521 9.25 -13.06 5.38
N PRO A 522 9.20 -14.39 5.56
CA PRO A 522 8.18 -15.20 4.93
C PRO A 522 6.81 -14.72 5.37
N PHE A 523 6.03 -14.24 4.40
CA PHE A 523 4.71 -13.68 4.67
C PHE A 523 3.71 -14.83 4.79
N ILE A 524 3.31 -15.13 6.03
CA ILE A 524 2.24 -16.09 6.33
C ILE A 524 0.97 -15.27 6.52
N MET A 525 0.12 -15.21 5.50
CA MET A 525 -1.17 -14.52 5.57
C MET A 525 -2.32 -15.51 5.69
N GLU A 526 -3.19 -15.28 6.65
CA GLU A 526 -4.51 -15.93 6.65
C GLU A 526 -5.36 -15.31 5.56
N LEU A 527 -5.91 -16.16 4.69
CA LEU A 527 -6.94 -15.72 3.77
C LEU A 527 -8.25 -15.60 4.57
N PRO A 528 -8.72 -14.37 4.88
CA PRO A 528 -9.94 -14.19 5.63
C PRO A 528 -11.12 -14.78 4.84
N SER A 529 -12.17 -15.28 5.51
CA SER A 529 -13.38 -15.70 4.81
C SER A 529 -14.01 -14.52 4.07
N TYR A 530 -14.60 -14.77 2.88
CA TYR A 530 -15.34 -13.71 2.17
C TYR A 530 -16.55 -13.29 2.98
N HIS A 531 -16.72 -11.98 3.11
CA HIS A 531 -17.90 -11.38 3.73
C HIS A 531 -18.29 -10.10 2.99
N LEU A 532 -19.56 -9.79 3.04
CA LEU A 532 -20.04 -8.54 2.48
C LEU A 532 -19.61 -7.38 3.39
N PRO A 533 -19.11 -6.28 2.82
CA PRO A 533 -18.75 -5.10 3.58
C PRO A 533 -19.93 -4.57 4.41
N GLN A 534 -19.66 -4.15 5.62
CA GLN A 534 -20.66 -3.48 6.44
C GLN A 534 -20.76 -2.01 6.03
N ILE A 535 -21.91 -1.59 5.54
CA ILE A 535 -22.17 -0.24 5.01
C ILE A 535 -21.72 0.84 6.00
N LYS A 536 -22.00 0.68 7.29
CA LYS A 536 -21.61 1.66 8.32
C LYS A 536 -20.09 1.83 8.43
N ASN A 537 -19.33 0.73 8.39
CA ASN A 537 -17.88 0.75 8.47
C ASN A 537 -17.29 1.34 7.18
N LEU A 538 -17.85 0.99 6.02
CA LEU A 538 -17.44 1.51 4.72
C LEU A 538 -17.53 3.05 4.69
N PHE A 539 -18.67 3.62 5.09
CA PHE A 539 -18.82 5.08 5.16
C PHE A 539 -17.90 5.74 6.21
N ALA A 540 -17.66 5.09 7.35
CA ALA A 540 -16.73 5.61 8.36
C ALA A 540 -15.29 5.67 7.82
N HIS A 541 -14.83 4.61 7.14
CA HIS A 541 -13.51 4.56 6.49
C HIS A 541 -13.38 5.58 5.35
N LEU A 542 -14.44 5.75 4.54
CA LEU A 542 -14.46 6.78 3.49
C LEU A 542 -14.35 8.17 4.07
N TRP A 543 -15.12 8.47 5.14
CA TRP A 543 -15.09 9.77 5.81
C TRP A 543 -13.72 10.10 6.41
N GLU A 544 -13.07 9.12 7.01
CA GLU A 544 -11.72 9.28 7.56
C GLU A 544 -10.69 9.59 6.47
N LYS A 545 -10.69 8.82 5.37
CA LYS A 545 -9.82 9.04 4.21
C LYS A 545 -10.09 10.39 3.55
N PHE A 546 -11.36 10.77 3.40
CA PHE A 546 -11.82 12.06 2.88
C PHE A 546 -11.31 13.24 3.70
N LYS A 547 -11.57 13.23 5.02
CA LYS A 547 -11.13 14.30 5.93
C LYS A 547 -9.62 14.48 5.89
N HIS A 548 -8.89 13.37 5.87
CA HIS A 548 -7.43 13.38 5.83
C HIS A 548 -6.89 13.96 4.52
N PHE A 549 -7.52 13.59 3.39
CA PHE A 549 -7.19 14.12 2.06
C PHE A 549 -7.44 15.64 1.99
N ILE A 550 -8.66 16.09 2.32
CA ILE A 550 -8.98 17.52 2.26
C ILE A 550 -8.05 18.35 3.13
N TYR A 551 -7.86 17.98 4.39
CA TYR A 551 -7.04 18.79 5.31
C TYR A 551 -5.59 18.93 4.85
N LYS A 552 -5.00 17.84 4.31
CA LYS A 552 -3.61 17.87 3.86
C LYS A 552 -3.42 18.43 2.45
N ALA A 553 -4.31 18.08 1.53
CA ALA A 553 -4.16 18.47 0.14
C ALA A 553 -4.51 19.95 -0.08
N SER A 554 -5.64 20.42 0.49
CA SER A 554 -6.12 21.79 0.24
C SER A 554 -5.10 22.85 0.67
N THR A 555 -4.50 22.72 1.85
CA THR A 555 -3.58 23.77 2.37
C THR A 555 -2.30 23.89 1.53
N ILE A 556 -1.69 22.77 1.15
CA ILE A 556 -0.42 22.77 0.41
C ILE A 556 -0.65 23.14 -1.05
N ILE A 557 -1.69 22.58 -1.67
CA ILE A 557 -2.01 22.85 -3.08
C ILE A 557 -2.38 24.33 -3.24
N THR A 558 -3.30 24.86 -2.40
CA THR A 558 -3.69 26.27 -2.46
C THR A 558 -2.51 27.22 -2.29
N ALA A 559 -1.64 26.95 -1.30
CA ALA A 559 -0.43 27.77 -1.13
C ALA A 559 0.49 27.72 -2.37
N SER A 560 0.63 26.54 -2.99
CA SER A 560 1.46 26.37 -4.19
C SER A 560 0.88 27.10 -5.40
N ILE A 561 -0.44 27.01 -5.58
CA ILE A 561 -1.13 27.71 -6.69
C ILE A 561 -0.99 29.22 -6.54
N ILE A 562 -1.17 29.78 -5.36
CA ILE A 562 -0.97 31.21 -5.13
C ILE A 562 0.47 31.63 -5.48
N VAL A 563 1.47 30.83 -5.10
CA VAL A 563 2.87 31.14 -5.45
C VAL A 563 3.10 31.10 -6.94
N ILE A 564 2.60 30.07 -7.62
CA ILE A 564 2.80 29.96 -9.08
C ILE A 564 1.99 31.00 -9.83
N TRP A 565 0.74 31.27 -9.40
CA TRP A 565 -0.05 32.38 -9.95
C TRP A 565 0.72 33.70 -9.85
N PHE A 566 1.33 34.00 -8.69
CA PHE A 566 2.15 35.19 -8.52
C PHE A 566 3.35 35.20 -9.50
N LEU A 567 4.07 34.08 -9.61
CA LEU A 567 5.22 33.97 -10.50
C LEU A 567 4.83 34.07 -11.99
N SER A 568 3.62 33.68 -12.36
CA SER A 568 3.12 33.72 -13.72
C SER A 568 2.60 35.10 -14.14
N ASN A 569 2.07 35.87 -13.20
CA ASN A 569 1.38 37.14 -13.48
C ASN A 569 2.20 38.40 -13.13
N PHE A 570 3.38 38.25 -12.49
CA PHE A 570 4.22 39.40 -12.15
C PHE A 570 5.62 39.26 -12.75
N SER A 571 6.20 40.44 -13.14
CA SER A 571 7.62 40.56 -13.49
C SER A 571 8.45 40.92 -12.25
N TRP A 572 9.77 40.96 -12.38
CA TRP A 572 10.68 41.44 -11.31
C TRP A 572 10.42 42.89 -10.89
N ALA A 573 9.70 43.63 -11.73
CA ALA A 573 9.25 44.99 -11.46
C ALA A 573 7.79 44.98 -10.95
N PHE A 574 7.52 44.34 -9.79
CA PHE A 574 6.15 44.13 -9.23
C PHE A 574 5.33 45.42 -9.08
N TRP A 575 5.98 46.60 -8.95
CA TRP A 575 5.30 47.90 -8.87
C TRP A 575 4.65 48.36 -10.17
N GLN A 576 4.92 47.71 -11.29
CA GLN A 576 4.30 47.99 -12.60
C GLN A 576 2.95 47.31 -12.79
N GLY A 577 2.55 46.42 -11.87
CA GLY A 577 1.31 45.67 -11.95
C GLY A 577 1.50 44.27 -12.52
N MET A 578 0.39 43.65 -12.95
CA MET A 578 0.38 42.39 -13.65
C MET A 578 0.94 42.52 -15.06
N VAL A 579 1.59 41.48 -15.55
CA VAL A 579 2.05 41.39 -16.94
C VAL A 579 0.92 40.93 -17.85
N ASP A 580 0.81 41.48 -19.04
CA ASP A 580 -0.19 41.09 -20.03
C ASP A 580 0.19 39.79 -20.77
N ASP A 581 1.48 39.46 -20.76
CA ASP A 581 2.01 38.28 -21.45
C ASP A 581 2.91 37.47 -20.47
N ILE A 582 2.59 36.19 -20.31
CA ILE A 582 3.34 35.25 -19.43
C ILE A 582 4.84 35.18 -19.79
N SER A 583 5.21 35.52 -21.03
CA SER A 583 6.62 35.58 -21.50
C SER A 583 7.47 36.62 -20.74
N GLN A 584 6.84 37.61 -20.12
CA GLN A 584 7.49 38.67 -19.34
C GLN A 584 7.45 38.40 -17.82
N SER A 585 6.89 37.25 -17.44
CA SER A 585 6.73 36.88 -16.03
C SER A 585 8.03 36.38 -15.40
N ILE A 586 8.07 36.42 -14.06
CA ILE A 586 9.15 35.80 -13.27
C ILE A 586 9.29 34.32 -13.61
N LEU A 587 8.16 33.61 -13.81
CA LEU A 587 8.15 32.20 -14.15
C LEU A 587 8.82 31.93 -15.50
N ALA A 588 8.59 32.78 -16.49
CA ALA A 588 9.26 32.68 -17.81
C ALA A 588 10.77 32.88 -17.67
N ASP A 589 11.22 33.86 -16.89
CA ASP A 589 12.65 34.09 -16.66
C ASP A 589 13.31 32.93 -15.93
N LEU A 590 12.64 32.36 -14.92
CA LEU A 590 13.09 31.13 -14.28
C LEU A 590 13.17 29.97 -15.28
N GLY A 591 12.18 29.85 -16.16
CA GLY A 591 12.18 28.87 -17.26
C GLY A 591 13.38 29.04 -18.18
N ARG A 592 13.71 30.29 -18.61
CA ARG A 592 14.88 30.60 -19.43
C ARG A 592 16.21 30.24 -18.76
N VAL A 593 16.31 30.41 -17.45
CA VAL A 593 17.50 30.01 -16.69
C VAL A 593 17.58 28.47 -16.57
N LEU A 594 16.48 27.84 -16.18
CA LEU A 594 16.42 26.40 -15.94
C LEU A 594 16.47 25.56 -17.23
N GLN A 595 16.09 26.11 -18.40
CA GLN A 595 16.17 25.37 -19.67
C GLN A 595 17.57 24.80 -19.96
N TYR A 596 18.63 25.51 -19.57
CA TYR A 596 20.01 25.04 -19.75
C TYR A 596 20.31 23.75 -19.00
N LEU A 597 19.67 23.55 -17.85
CA LEU A 597 19.78 22.30 -17.09
C LEU A 597 19.21 21.11 -17.87
N PHE A 598 18.18 21.31 -18.65
CA PHE A 598 17.48 20.26 -19.39
C PHE A 598 17.97 20.05 -20.83
N TYR A 599 19.03 20.76 -21.28
CA TYR A 599 19.64 20.52 -22.58
C TYR A 599 20.01 19.05 -22.83
N PRO A 600 20.58 18.29 -21.89
CA PRO A 600 20.86 16.87 -22.10
C PRO A 600 19.60 16.02 -22.35
N CYS A 601 18.43 16.49 -21.94
CA CYS A 601 17.14 15.83 -22.16
C CYS A 601 16.50 16.12 -23.52
N GLY A 602 17.04 17.12 -24.28
CA GLY A 602 16.75 17.35 -25.70
C GLY A 602 15.47 18.12 -26.00
N TRP A 603 14.57 18.34 -25.03
CA TRP A 603 13.30 19.04 -25.24
C TRP A 603 13.34 20.54 -24.90
N SER A 604 14.43 21.02 -24.35
CA SER A 604 14.61 22.42 -23.99
C SER A 604 15.54 23.21 -24.95
N PHE A 605 15.85 22.65 -26.12
CA PHE A 605 16.66 23.34 -27.15
C PHE A 605 15.85 24.42 -27.88
N GLY A 606 16.54 25.48 -28.29
CA GLY A 606 15.96 26.54 -29.12
C GLY A 606 15.36 27.69 -28.31
N GLU A 607 14.76 28.64 -29.02
CA GLU A 607 14.18 29.84 -28.42
C GLU A 607 12.96 29.55 -27.57
N ASP A 608 12.18 28.50 -27.89
CA ASP A 608 10.99 28.07 -27.16
C ASP A 608 11.26 27.03 -26.08
N GLY A 609 12.50 26.61 -25.83
CA GLY A 609 12.86 25.59 -24.86
C GLY A 609 12.43 25.92 -23.41
N TRP A 610 12.36 27.21 -23.09
CA TRP A 610 11.89 27.67 -21.79
C TRP A 610 10.41 27.38 -21.57
N LYS A 611 9.57 27.38 -22.61
CA LYS A 611 8.13 27.10 -22.52
C LYS A 611 7.86 25.70 -22.00
N TYR A 612 8.56 24.69 -22.52
CA TYR A 612 8.46 23.30 -22.02
C TYR A 612 8.96 23.16 -20.59
N THR A 613 9.97 23.96 -20.22
CA THR A 613 10.50 24.00 -18.86
C THR A 613 9.46 24.57 -17.89
N VAL A 614 8.81 25.67 -18.26
CA VAL A 614 7.71 26.29 -17.50
C VAL A 614 6.55 25.31 -17.35
N ALA A 615 6.09 24.69 -18.44
CA ALA A 615 5.02 23.70 -18.41
C ALA A 615 5.36 22.51 -17.47
N SER A 616 6.61 22.06 -17.46
CA SER A 616 7.03 21.00 -16.52
C SER A 616 7.03 21.46 -15.06
N ILE A 617 7.26 22.75 -14.78
CA ILE A 617 7.22 23.32 -13.42
C ILE A 617 5.77 23.47 -12.95
N THR A 618 4.88 24.01 -13.79
CA THR A 618 3.45 24.13 -13.46
C THR A 618 2.82 22.78 -13.20
N GLY A 619 3.22 21.74 -13.93
CA GLY A 619 2.83 20.36 -13.70
C GLY A 619 3.23 19.76 -12.34
N LEU A 620 3.93 20.49 -11.47
CA LEU A 620 4.13 20.10 -10.06
C LEU A 620 2.90 20.41 -9.21
N ILE A 621 2.06 21.35 -9.60
CA ILE A 621 0.79 21.64 -8.92
C ILE A 621 -0.15 20.48 -9.18
N ALA A 622 -0.56 20.36 -10.43
CA ALA A 622 -1.37 19.29 -10.96
C ALA A 622 -0.83 18.90 -12.35
N LYS A 623 -0.88 17.64 -12.72
CA LYS A 623 -0.22 17.17 -13.95
C LYS A 623 -0.94 17.63 -15.21
N GLU A 624 -2.23 17.85 -15.15
CA GLU A 624 -3.03 18.47 -16.23
C GLU A 624 -2.59 19.89 -16.56
N ASP A 625 -2.05 20.66 -15.59
CA ASP A 625 -1.56 22.02 -15.81
C ASP A 625 -0.41 22.10 -16.83
N VAL A 626 0.27 20.98 -17.09
CA VAL A 626 1.28 20.92 -18.17
C VAL A 626 0.64 21.28 -19.50
N VAL A 627 -0.52 20.67 -19.81
CA VAL A 627 -1.23 20.89 -21.08
C VAL A 627 -1.79 22.30 -21.13
N ALA A 628 -2.47 22.75 -20.08
CA ALA A 628 -3.02 24.10 -19.99
C ALA A 628 -1.93 25.19 -20.15
N THR A 629 -0.77 25.00 -19.54
CA THR A 629 0.36 25.92 -19.69
C THR A 629 0.95 25.87 -21.09
N MET A 630 1.05 24.68 -21.71
CA MET A 630 1.53 24.56 -23.11
C MET A 630 0.60 25.27 -24.05
N ASP A 631 -0.70 25.13 -23.90
CA ASP A 631 -1.71 25.83 -24.72
C ASP A 631 -1.63 27.36 -24.53
N THR A 632 -1.59 27.85 -23.30
CA THR A 632 -1.41 29.29 -22.99
C THR A 632 -0.13 29.86 -23.59
N LEU A 633 0.95 29.07 -23.70
CA LEU A 633 2.22 29.48 -24.30
C LEU A 633 2.24 29.29 -25.82
N GLY A 634 1.11 28.94 -26.45
CA GLY A 634 0.95 28.76 -27.89
C GLY A 634 1.67 27.50 -28.42
N LEU A 635 1.85 26.47 -27.58
CA LEU A 635 2.38 25.17 -27.96
C LEU A 635 1.22 24.20 -28.26
N THR A 636 0.48 24.47 -29.31
CA THR A 636 -0.62 23.62 -29.83
C THR A 636 -0.10 22.59 -30.83
N GLU A 637 -0.97 21.68 -31.30
CA GLU A 637 -0.62 20.57 -32.21
C GLU A 637 0.25 20.96 -33.42
N GLY A 638 0.04 22.14 -34.00
CA GLY A 638 0.81 22.61 -35.15
C GLY A 638 2.09 23.38 -34.83
N THR A 639 2.32 23.74 -33.56
CA THR A 639 3.42 24.61 -33.11
C THR A 639 4.48 23.89 -32.25
N ILE A 640 4.25 22.64 -31.87
CA ILE A 640 5.24 21.83 -31.15
C ILE A 640 6.38 21.45 -32.06
N GLY A 641 7.49 22.22 -32.02
CA GLY A 641 8.68 22.03 -32.86
C GLY A 641 9.68 20.99 -32.35
N LEU A 642 9.23 19.99 -31.56
CA LEU A 642 10.08 18.96 -31.01
C LEU A 642 10.26 17.77 -31.97
N SER A 643 11.47 17.18 -32.00
CA SER A 643 11.67 15.88 -32.66
C SER A 643 10.96 14.77 -31.91
N ASN A 644 10.66 13.64 -32.54
CA ASN A 644 10.02 12.49 -31.90
C ASN A 644 10.82 12.02 -30.67
N ALA A 645 12.16 12.00 -30.76
CA ALA A 645 13.01 11.69 -29.63
C ALA A 645 12.83 12.67 -28.45
N ALA A 646 12.67 13.96 -28.74
CA ALA A 646 12.45 14.98 -27.72
C ALA A 646 11.05 14.89 -27.09
N ILE A 647 10.01 14.55 -27.89
CA ILE A 647 8.65 14.30 -27.39
C ILE A 647 8.64 13.13 -26.40
N TYR A 648 9.28 12.00 -26.76
CA TYR A 648 9.42 10.85 -25.86
C TYR A 648 10.20 11.21 -24.59
N ALA A 649 11.24 12.01 -24.70
CA ALA A 649 12.05 12.45 -23.55
C ALA A 649 11.27 13.40 -22.64
N PHE A 650 10.48 14.32 -23.19
CA PHE A 650 9.60 15.21 -22.43
C PHE A 650 8.50 14.42 -21.71
N ALA A 651 7.89 13.46 -22.39
CA ALA A 651 6.94 12.54 -21.79
C ALA A 651 7.57 11.74 -20.63
N ALA A 652 8.75 11.15 -20.86
CA ALA A 652 9.47 10.41 -19.82
C ALA A 652 9.83 11.31 -18.62
N TYR A 653 10.25 12.55 -18.84
CA TYR A 653 10.50 13.49 -17.76
C TYR A 653 9.25 13.74 -16.92
N ASN A 654 8.11 14.06 -17.56
CA ASN A 654 6.85 14.32 -16.87
C ASN A 654 6.25 13.07 -16.20
N LEU A 655 6.57 11.88 -16.71
CA LEU A 655 6.17 10.61 -16.07
C LEU A 655 6.89 10.40 -14.74
N PHE A 656 8.21 10.60 -14.68
CA PHE A 656 9.07 10.21 -13.56
C PHE A 656 9.42 11.35 -12.61
N THR A 657 9.20 12.62 -13.00
CA THR A 657 9.47 13.78 -12.15
C THR A 657 8.57 13.76 -10.90
N LEU A 658 8.81 14.70 -10.02
CA LEU A 658 8.01 14.87 -8.81
C LEU A 658 6.51 14.76 -9.14
N PRO A 659 5.76 13.95 -8.40
CA PRO A 659 4.31 13.92 -8.55
C PRO A 659 3.70 15.26 -8.08
N CYS A 660 2.40 15.42 -8.21
CA CYS A 660 1.69 16.63 -7.74
C CYS A 660 2.00 16.90 -6.26
N PHE A 661 1.88 18.16 -5.83
CA PHE A 661 2.17 18.56 -4.45
C PHE A 661 1.38 17.78 -3.40
N ALA A 662 0.15 17.36 -3.71
CA ALA A 662 -0.64 16.50 -2.83
C ALA A 662 0.06 15.15 -2.56
N ALA A 663 0.64 14.54 -3.59
CA ALA A 663 1.38 13.29 -3.46
C ALA A 663 2.71 13.50 -2.72
N VAL A 664 3.43 14.61 -2.96
CA VAL A 664 4.64 14.96 -2.22
C VAL A 664 4.33 15.16 -0.73
N ALA A 665 3.25 15.85 -0.40
CA ALA A 665 2.78 16.05 0.97
C ALA A 665 2.43 14.72 1.65
N THR A 666 1.78 13.83 0.91
CA THR A 666 1.44 12.48 1.39
C THR A 666 2.71 11.66 1.61
N ALA A 667 3.65 11.66 0.66
CA ALA A 667 4.94 11.01 0.83
C ALA A 667 5.69 11.48 2.08
N LYS A 668 5.68 12.81 2.35
CA LYS A 668 6.29 13.39 3.56
C LYS A 668 5.62 12.89 4.84
N SER A 669 4.32 12.69 4.84
CA SER A 669 3.58 12.22 6.02
C SER A 669 3.71 10.72 6.27
N GLU A 670 3.92 9.92 5.23
CA GLU A 670 3.95 8.46 5.30
C GLU A 670 5.37 7.87 5.34
N SER A 671 6.39 8.68 5.01
CA SER A 671 7.81 8.29 5.04
C SER A 671 8.54 8.81 6.27
N THR A 672 9.65 8.16 6.61
CA THR A 672 10.62 8.71 7.55
C THR A 672 11.27 9.97 6.99
N LYS A 673 11.78 10.88 7.85
CA LYS A 673 12.46 12.13 7.39
C LYS A 673 13.60 11.83 6.40
N LYS A 674 14.40 10.80 6.67
CA LYS A 674 15.49 10.36 5.77
C LYS A 674 14.93 9.70 4.51
N GLY A 675 13.92 8.84 4.65
CA GLY A 675 13.23 8.19 3.53
C GLY A 675 12.65 9.19 2.56
N PHE A 676 11.99 10.25 3.05
CA PHE A 676 11.43 11.32 2.24
C PHE A 676 12.49 12.07 1.42
N LEU A 677 13.60 12.49 2.05
CA LEU A 677 14.68 13.19 1.33
C LEU A 677 15.30 12.30 0.22
N VAL A 678 15.54 11.04 0.51
CA VAL A 678 16.03 10.07 -0.49
C VAL A 678 15.01 9.87 -1.60
N THR A 679 13.72 9.84 -1.29
CA THR A 679 12.64 9.70 -2.27
C THR A 679 12.58 10.93 -3.20
N MET A 680 12.67 12.14 -2.67
CA MET A 680 12.74 13.38 -3.47
C MET A 680 13.94 13.38 -4.42
N ALA A 681 15.12 13.05 -3.89
CA ALA A 681 16.35 12.96 -4.71
C ALA A 681 16.24 11.87 -5.79
N TRP A 682 15.57 10.74 -5.45
CA TRP A 682 15.33 9.66 -6.41
C TRP A 682 14.42 10.09 -7.57
N TRP A 683 13.30 10.75 -7.28
CA TRP A 683 12.39 11.23 -8.33
C TRP A 683 13.05 12.24 -9.25
N LEU A 684 13.76 13.23 -8.71
CA LEU A 684 14.48 14.22 -9.51
C LEU A 684 15.61 13.59 -10.34
N GLY A 685 16.42 12.72 -9.71
CA GLY A 685 17.53 12.07 -10.41
C GLY A 685 17.07 11.08 -11.48
N ALA A 686 16.05 10.25 -11.16
CA ALA A 686 15.52 9.27 -12.09
C ALA A 686 14.86 9.95 -13.31
N SER A 687 14.02 10.97 -13.10
CA SER A 687 13.36 11.68 -14.19
C SER A 687 14.38 12.30 -15.16
N TYR A 688 15.41 12.94 -14.63
CA TYR A 688 16.45 13.56 -15.43
C TYR A 688 17.27 12.52 -16.23
N VAL A 689 17.77 11.50 -15.56
CA VAL A 689 18.60 10.45 -16.19
C VAL A 689 17.80 9.69 -17.24
N ILE A 690 16.56 9.30 -16.93
CA ILE A 690 15.74 8.54 -17.86
C ILE A 690 15.35 9.38 -19.07
N SER A 691 14.96 10.64 -18.87
CA SER A 691 14.65 11.57 -19.95
C SER A 691 15.86 11.74 -20.89
N ALA A 692 17.06 11.96 -20.34
CA ALA A 692 18.28 12.08 -21.14
C ALA A 692 18.59 10.77 -21.89
N VAL A 693 18.48 9.60 -21.24
CA VAL A 693 18.69 8.30 -21.90
C VAL A 693 17.68 8.08 -23.04
N VAL A 694 16.41 8.37 -22.80
CA VAL A 694 15.35 8.26 -23.82
C VAL A 694 15.63 9.17 -25.01
N PHE A 695 16.05 10.42 -24.77
CA PHE A 695 16.42 11.35 -25.83
C PHE A 695 17.56 10.83 -26.69
N TRP A 696 18.69 10.48 -26.07
CA TRP A 696 19.87 10.05 -26.82
C TRP A 696 19.68 8.72 -27.54
N LEU A 697 18.92 7.78 -26.94
CA LEU A 697 18.53 6.56 -27.63
C LEU A 697 17.60 6.87 -28.82
N GLY A 698 16.59 7.71 -28.62
CA GLY A 698 15.70 8.14 -29.69
C GLY A 698 16.44 8.79 -30.86
N ARG A 699 17.39 9.69 -30.58
CA ARG A 699 18.25 10.30 -31.60
C ARG A 699 19.10 9.28 -32.36
N LEU A 700 19.63 8.28 -31.63
CA LEU A 700 20.35 7.17 -32.28
C LEU A 700 19.44 6.35 -33.20
N PHE A 701 18.19 6.10 -32.81
CA PHE A 701 17.19 5.44 -33.66
C PHE A 701 16.84 6.29 -34.88
N GLU A 702 16.72 7.61 -34.76
CA GLU A 702 16.47 8.53 -35.87
C GLU A 702 17.62 8.57 -36.87
N ILE A 703 18.89 8.51 -36.42
CA ILE A 703 20.09 8.58 -37.26
C ILE A 703 20.44 7.21 -37.86
N ALA A 704 20.43 6.16 -37.05
CA ALA A 704 20.81 4.81 -37.43
C ALA A 704 20.04 3.78 -36.59
N TRP A 705 18.84 3.43 -37.04
CA TRP A 705 17.94 2.54 -36.30
C TRP A 705 18.59 1.22 -35.82
N TRP A 706 19.46 0.62 -36.63
CA TRP A 706 20.18 -0.60 -36.30
C TRP A 706 21.21 -0.39 -35.17
N LEU A 707 21.85 0.77 -35.09
CA LEU A 707 22.81 1.11 -34.02
C LEU A 707 22.07 1.37 -32.71
N GLY A 708 20.93 2.06 -32.76
CA GLY A 708 20.04 2.24 -31.61
C GLY A 708 19.56 0.91 -31.02
N PHE A 709 19.22 -0.04 -31.90
CA PHE A 709 18.79 -1.39 -31.46
C PHE A 709 19.93 -2.18 -30.80
N ILE A 710 21.13 -2.12 -31.34
CA ILE A 710 22.30 -2.77 -30.75
C ILE A 710 22.61 -2.18 -29.36
N ILE A 711 22.62 -0.84 -29.23
CA ILE A 711 22.90 -0.18 -27.95
C ILE A 711 21.80 -0.47 -26.93
N PHE A 712 20.55 -0.49 -27.33
CA PHE A 712 19.43 -0.89 -26.46
C PHE A 712 19.63 -2.33 -25.93
N ILE A 713 19.96 -3.27 -26.80
CA ILE A 713 20.25 -4.66 -26.39
C ILE A 713 21.45 -4.69 -25.43
N LEU A 714 22.52 -3.94 -25.71
CA LEU A 714 23.70 -3.88 -24.83
C LEU A 714 23.35 -3.33 -23.43
N ILE A 715 22.49 -2.30 -23.36
CA ILE A 715 22.01 -1.73 -22.08
C ILE A 715 21.22 -2.77 -21.31
N VAL A 716 20.29 -3.49 -21.96
CA VAL A 716 19.49 -4.55 -21.34
C VAL A 716 20.39 -5.70 -20.84
N VAL A 717 21.36 -6.12 -21.67
CA VAL A 717 22.31 -7.16 -21.31
C VAL A 717 23.19 -6.71 -20.13
N ALA A 718 23.70 -5.47 -20.16
CA ALA A 718 24.49 -4.90 -19.07
C ALA A 718 23.67 -4.82 -17.76
N ALA A 719 22.41 -4.41 -17.82
CA ALA A 719 21.52 -4.37 -16.66
C ALA A 719 21.29 -5.78 -16.07
N VAL A 720 21.08 -6.79 -16.93
CA VAL A 720 20.95 -8.21 -16.50
C VAL A 720 22.25 -8.73 -15.89
N PHE A 721 23.41 -8.42 -16.49
CA PHE A 721 24.70 -8.83 -15.95
C PHE A 721 25.02 -8.13 -14.63
N LEU A 722 24.74 -6.83 -14.51
CA LEU A 722 24.88 -6.09 -13.26
C LEU A 722 24.00 -6.69 -12.15
N GLY A 723 22.75 -7.01 -12.47
CA GLY A 723 21.85 -7.72 -11.55
C GLY A 723 22.39 -9.08 -11.09
N LYS A 724 22.92 -9.87 -12.02
CA LYS A 724 23.58 -11.16 -11.71
C LYS A 724 24.87 -10.97 -10.92
N TYR A 725 25.68 -9.99 -11.25
CA TYR A 725 26.95 -9.70 -10.55
C TYR A 725 26.70 -9.26 -9.10
N VAL A 726 25.74 -8.39 -8.88
CA VAL A 726 25.33 -7.94 -7.53
C VAL A 726 24.76 -9.11 -6.73
N ALA A 727 23.94 -9.97 -7.35
CA ALA A 727 23.43 -11.19 -6.72
C ALA A 727 24.54 -12.18 -6.36
N LYS A 728 25.58 -12.32 -7.20
CA LYS A 728 26.72 -13.21 -6.93
C LYS A 728 27.64 -12.68 -5.82
N ARG A 729 27.84 -11.36 -5.74
CA ARG A 729 28.65 -10.73 -4.68
C ARG A 729 28.01 -10.87 -3.30
N LYS A 730 26.66 -10.95 -3.22
CA LYS A 730 25.92 -11.23 -1.98
C LYS A 730 26.02 -12.69 -1.49
N LYS A 731 26.39 -13.64 -2.36
CA LYS A 731 26.62 -15.04 -1.94
C LYS A 731 28.00 -15.25 -1.31
N PHE A 732 28.93 -14.30 -1.48
CA PHE A 732 30.30 -14.38 -0.97
C PHE A 732 30.60 -13.35 0.14
N ALA A 733 29.65 -12.49 0.49
CA ALA A 733 29.69 -11.58 1.64
C ALA A 733 28.64 -12.00 2.69
#